data_21437f63dff871a1563577bd3ee19136
#
_entry.id   21437f63dff871a1563577bd3ee19136
#
_cell.length_a   1.000
_cell.length_b   1.000
_cell.length_c   1.000
_cell.angle_alpha   90.00
_cell.angle_beta   90.00
_cell.angle_gamma   90.00
#
_symmetry.space_group_name_H-M   'P 1'
#
loop_
_entity.id
_entity.type
_entity.pdbx_description
1 polymer ?
#
loop_
_entity_poly.entity_id
_entity_poly.type
_entity_poly.pdbx_seq_one_letter_code
_entity_poly.pdbx_strand_id
1 'polypeptide(L)'
;MELHVVNKRGIHASGAILYGDDPFQTASFMKAPNGELITCYDLHKAEAAGDTKYDFLVTEISDKIIQCFELLQNDGEIETDLTLREIYNKYIHPEVIDTTEQGIWDHLAAGDVMDIFQFSTGVGLAIAKKLKCQNPMEMTAANAMMRLMSEKGKESQQDRYVRIQQQGLSVFDREMINAGFNEEQRAIMHKYSDQYWGCCAIQEQMMELLMNVANFTLGEANNARKIVGKKQMSKIPELREQVYGRFDDKRVADYFWENAIAPQLGYAFSLNHSLPYSFVGIQTIFLAMKFNPIYWDTACLIVNSGSLEDNSEEEVVDIYDPEAQDLSEGVTFEDLPDGKAKVRRTMSTDYGKVAKAIGDIRSKGINVSLANINKSLFGFAPDVEHNRILFGLKGMLNVGDDVVDAIIANRPYVSPRDFLNRVKPGKQAMISLIKGGAFDEMMDRKMCMAWYIWETCDKKKRLTLQNMGGLIKHGLLPEETDNQIMARRIYEFNRYLKAVCKDSATFYKLDERAINFLVEIGYDELISDCFKLDIKLWDKKVYQPWMDVFRNWIASDKEGILEALNTKIFKEDWDKYAKGTISAWEMEVLCFYYHDHELKDVNTDRYGFVDFFKLPEEPEIEKIFPSRNGTEVKMFKLHKICGTCIAKNKTRSTATILTTTGVVEVKFRKEYFTLFDKQISERGDDGIKHVKEKSWFNRGSMIVVQGFRSGDNFIPKKYASSNSHQLYKINEIKPNGELILQDSRYRGGIEEDA
;
A
#
# COMPACT_ATOMS: atom_id res chain seq x y z
N MET A 1 14.73 -46.29 7.60
CA MET A 1 13.98 -45.26 8.34
C MET A 1 14.35 -43.93 7.66
N GLU A 2 13.51 -43.45 6.75
CA GLU A 2 13.76 -42.14 6.10
C GLU A 2 13.45 -41.04 7.13
N LEU A 3 14.47 -40.29 7.50
CA LEU A 3 14.33 -39.11 8.34
C LEU A 3 13.68 -38.02 7.48
N HIS A 4 12.37 -37.84 7.61
CA HIS A 4 11.70 -36.68 7.04
C HIS A 4 12.08 -35.43 7.85
N VAL A 5 12.90 -34.59 7.27
CA VAL A 5 13.23 -33.27 7.84
C VAL A 5 12.02 -32.37 7.64
N VAL A 6 11.39 -31.94 8.73
CA VAL A 6 10.32 -30.93 8.68
C VAL A 6 11.00 -29.56 8.53
N ASN A 7 10.86 -28.94 7.37
CA ASN A 7 11.47 -27.65 7.08
C ASN A 7 10.69 -26.45 7.66
N LYS A 8 9.40 -26.62 7.93
CA LYS A 8 8.55 -25.54 8.46
C LYS A 8 7.32 -26.14 9.16
N ARG A 9 6.99 -25.59 10.33
CA ARG A 9 5.67 -25.77 10.95
C ARG A 9 4.84 -24.49 10.69
N GLY A 10 3.57 -24.63 10.45
CA GLY A 10 2.68 -23.50 10.26
C GLY A 10 1.23 -23.93 10.26
N ILE A 11 0.36 -22.99 10.60
CA ILE A 11 -1.08 -23.16 10.53
C ILE A 11 -1.51 -22.88 9.09
N HIS A 12 -2.45 -23.68 8.60
CA HIS A 12 -3.12 -23.34 7.35
C HIS A 12 -4.09 -22.16 7.61
N ALA A 13 -4.02 -21.12 6.80
CA ALA A 13 -4.79 -19.89 7.03
C ALA A 13 -6.31 -20.09 7.09
N SER A 14 -6.85 -21.13 6.46
CA SER A 14 -8.29 -21.38 6.36
C SER A 14 -8.71 -22.84 6.54
N GLY A 15 -7.74 -23.76 6.71
CA GLY A 15 -8.03 -25.20 6.69
C GLY A 15 -8.15 -25.78 8.08
N ALA A 16 -9.28 -26.41 8.36
CA ALA A 16 -9.51 -27.21 9.55
C ALA A 16 -9.80 -28.67 9.18
N ILE A 17 -9.33 -29.62 10.00
CA ILE A 17 -9.64 -31.04 9.87
C ILE A 17 -10.76 -31.34 10.85
N LEU A 18 -11.85 -31.93 10.37
CA LEU A 18 -12.96 -32.41 11.19
C LEU A 18 -12.78 -33.90 11.45
N TYR A 19 -12.87 -34.29 12.70
CA TYR A 19 -12.84 -35.64 13.17
C TYR A 19 -14.24 -36.07 13.63
N GLY A 20 -14.63 -37.29 13.30
CA GLY A 20 -15.92 -37.86 13.72
C GLY A 20 -15.95 -38.25 15.20
N ASP A 21 -14.78 -38.58 15.75
CA ASP A 21 -14.56 -39.03 17.12
C ASP A 21 -13.50 -38.15 17.81
N ASP A 22 -13.16 -38.47 19.08
CA ASP A 22 -12.13 -37.73 19.80
C ASP A 22 -10.77 -37.81 19.07
N PRO A 23 -10.30 -36.69 18.53
CA PRO A 23 -9.10 -36.66 17.70
C PRO A 23 -7.83 -37.06 18.49
N PHE A 24 -7.79 -36.87 19.80
CA PHE A 24 -6.63 -37.23 20.63
C PHE A 24 -6.42 -38.73 20.76
N GLN A 25 -7.41 -39.54 20.40
CA GLN A 25 -7.29 -40.98 20.36
C GLN A 25 -6.79 -41.53 19.02
N THR A 26 -7.04 -40.79 17.94
CA THR A 26 -6.81 -41.26 16.58
C THR A 26 -5.72 -40.51 15.81
N ALA A 27 -5.40 -39.29 16.22
CA ALA A 27 -4.44 -38.42 15.54
C ALA A 27 -3.32 -37.94 16.48
N SER A 28 -2.18 -37.58 15.88
CA SER A 28 -1.06 -36.97 16.60
C SER A 28 -1.06 -35.46 16.35
N PHE A 29 -0.82 -34.70 17.42
CA PHE A 29 -0.82 -33.25 17.43
C PHE A 29 0.53 -32.66 17.86
N MET A 30 0.82 -31.47 17.39
CA MET A 30 1.93 -30.64 17.86
C MET A 30 1.44 -29.20 18.05
N LYS A 31 2.20 -28.39 18.77
CA LYS A 31 1.94 -26.95 18.85
C LYS A 31 2.51 -26.22 17.65
N ALA A 32 1.72 -25.36 17.05
CA ALA A 32 2.17 -24.36 16.09
C ALA A 32 2.97 -23.24 16.80
N PRO A 33 3.67 -22.37 16.05
CA PRO A 33 4.40 -21.23 16.63
C PRO A 33 3.57 -20.31 17.52
N ASN A 34 2.29 -20.13 17.24
CA ASN A 34 1.35 -19.34 18.05
C ASN A 34 0.70 -20.13 19.20
N GLY A 35 1.14 -21.37 19.48
CA GLY A 35 0.63 -22.20 20.56
C GLY A 35 -0.62 -23.04 20.24
N GLU A 36 -1.27 -22.83 19.10
CA GLU A 36 -2.42 -23.64 18.67
C GLU A 36 -2.04 -25.08 18.34
N LEU A 37 -2.99 -25.99 18.53
CA LEU A 37 -2.80 -27.40 18.18
C LEU A 37 -3.00 -27.60 16.67
N ILE A 38 -1.99 -28.18 16.03
CA ILE A 38 -2.04 -28.60 14.64
C ILE A 38 -1.73 -30.09 14.52
N THR A 39 -2.16 -30.71 13.41
CA THR A 39 -1.83 -32.11 13.13
C THR A 39 -0.35 -32.28 12.84
N CYS A 40 0.23 -33.42 13.23
CA CYS A 40 1.64 -33.75 12.93
C CYS A 40 1.88 -34.10 11.46
N TYR A 41 0.85 -34.23 10.62
CA TYR A 41 0.96 -34.60 9.22
C TYR A 41 0.36 -33.52 8.29
N ASP A 42 0.89 -33.51 7.09
CA ASP A 42 0.39 -32.66 6.02
C ASP A 42 -0.98 -33.18 5.48
N LEU A 43 -1.63 -32.33 4.67
CA LEU A 43 -2.93 -32.63 4.08
C LEU A 43 -2.99 -33.99 3.37
N HIS A 44 -1.95 -34.36 2.60
CA HIS A 44 -1.97 -35.62 1.83
C HIS A 44 -1.97 -36.83 2.74
N LYS A 45 -1.28 -36.76 3.88
CA LYS A 45 -1.26 -37.83 4.88
C LYS A 45 -2.56 -37.88 5.68
N ALA A 46 -3.16 -36.73 5.99
CA ALA A 46 -4.48 -36.66 6.63
C ALA A 46 -5.55 -37.26 5.73
N GLU A 47 -5.59 -36.88 4.45
CA GLU A 47 -6.53 -37.47 3.47
C GLU A 47 -6.31 -38.99 3.29
N ALA A 48 -5.06 -39.45 3.31
CA ALA A 48 -4.74 -40.89 3.26
C ALA A 48 -5.16 -41.64 4.51
N ALA A 49 -5.22 -40.99 5.66
CA ALA A 49 -5.75 -41.54 6.91
C ALA A 49 -7.30 -41.56 6.96
N GLY A 50 -7.97 -40.93 6.00
CA GLY A 50 -9.43 -40.84 5.93
C GLY A 50 -10.01 -39.58 6.53
N ASP A 51 -9.16 -38.62 6.94
CA ASP A 51 -9.60 -37.35 7.51
C ASP A 51 -10.13 -36.41 6.43
N THR A 52 -11.09 -35.57 6.81
CA THR A 52 -11.71 -34.60 5.91
C THR A 52 -11.28 -33.17 6.28
N LYS A 53 -10.63 -32.50 5.32
CA LYS A 53 -10.27 -31.09 5.46
C LYS A 53 -11.42 -30.20 5.00
N TYR A 54 -11.74 -29.20 5.80
CA TYR A 54 -12.63 -28.10 5.43
C TYR A 54 -11.82 -26.79 5.33
N ASP A 55 -12.09 -26.04 4.29
CA ASP A 55 -11.50 -24.71 4.11
C ASP A 55 -12.55 -23.64 4.44
N PHE A 56 -12.29 -22.87 5.50
CA PHE A 56 -13.08 -21.71 5.88
C PHE A 56 -12.42 -20.45 5.30
N LEU A 57 -12.96 -19.96 4.20
CA LEU A 57 -12.40 -18.78 3.54
C LEU A 57 -12.99 -17.51 4.16
N VAL A 58 -12.24 -16.90 5.05
CA VAL A 58 -12.52 -15.55 5.54
C VAL A 58 -11.91 -14.55 4.56
N THR A 59 -12.71 -13.58 4.14
CA THR A 59 -12.30 -12.59 3.15
C THR A 59 -12.53 -11.19 3.70
N GLU A 60 -11.63 -10.24 3.35
CA GLU A 60 -11.75 -8.81 3.69
C GLU A 60 -13.10 -8.20 3.31
N ILE A 61 -13.79 -8.77 2.31
CA ILE A 61 -15.12 -8.30 1.91
C ILE A 61 -16.18 -8.57 2.96
N SER A 62 -16.02 -9.62 3.77
CA SER A 62 -16.95 -9.92 4.88
C SER A 62 -16.90 -8.82 5.93
N ASP A 63 -15.71 -8.29 6.22
CA ASP A 63 -15.55 -7.18 7.16
C ASP A 63 -16.24 -5.91 6.63
N LYS A 64 -16.17 -5.66 5.30
CA LYS A 64 -16.85 -4.52 4.67
C LYS A 64 -18.38 -4.66 4.75
N ILE A 65 -18.90 -5.86 4.55
CA ILE A 65 -20.35 -6.15 4.70
C ILE A 65 -20.80 -5.92 6.13
N ILE A 66 -20.05 -6.44 7.12
CA ILE A 66 -20.33 -6.25 8.54
C ILE A 66 -20.31 -4.76 8.90
N GLN A 67 -19.24 -4.05 8.51
CA GLN A 67 -19.14 -2.61 8.75
C GLN A 67 -20.30 -1.81 8.12
N CYS A 68 -20.73 -2.20 6.92
CA CYS A 68 -21.89 -1.57 6.29
C CYS A 68 -23.16 -1.77 7.12
N PHE A 69 -23.39 -2.98 7.65
CA PHE A 69 -24.53 -3.24 8.52
C PHE A 69 -24.46 -2.44 9.82
N GLU A 70 -23.31 -2.36 10.45
CA GLU A 70 -23.13 -1.58 11.68
C GLU A 70 -23.41 -0.09 11.44
N LEU A 71 -22.96 0.48 10.33
CA LEU A 71 -23.25 1.86 9.96
C LEU A 71 -24.75 2.06 9.73
N LEU A 72 -25.43 1.14 9.02
CA LEU A 72 -26.85 1.20 8.77
C LEU A 72 -27.69 1.07 10.07
N GLN A 73 -27.27 0.21 11.02
CA GLN A 73 -27.91 0.10 12.32
C GLN A 73 -27.71 1.37 13.16
N ASN A 74 -26.49 1.92 13.17
CA ASN A 74 -26.18 3.12 13.95
C ASN A 74 -27.00 4.34 13.50
N ASP A 75 -27.30 4.45 12.21
CA ASP A 75 -28.12 5.53 11.66
C ASP A 75 -29.63 5.19 11.62
N GLY A 76 -30.02 3.98 12.06
CA GLY A 76 -31.42 3.56 12.12
C GLY A 76 -32.06 3.21 10.77
N GLU A 77 -31.25 3.01 9.73
CA GLU A 77 -31.69 2.58 8.40
C GLU A 77 -32.15 1.12 8.39
N ILE A 78 -31.64 0.33 9.32
CA ILE A 78 -32.08 -1.05 9.61
C ILE A 78 -32.28 -1.23 11.12
N GLU A 79 -33.02 -2.28 11.50
CA GLU A 79 -33.33 -2.56 12.91
C GLU A 79 -32.07 -2.79 13.75
N THR A 80 -32.02 -2.16 14.91
CA THR A 80 -30.84 -2.19 15.82
C THR A 80 -30.81 -3.43 16.74
N ASP A 81 -31.94 -4.16 16.86
CA ASP A 81 -32.10 -5.35 17.70
C ASP A 81 -31.80 -6.66 16.97
N LEU A 82 -31.52 -6.62 15.67
CA LEU A 82 -31.21 -7.80 14.87
C LEU A 82 -29.75 -8.20 15.04
N THR A 83 -29.48 -9.50 15.17
CA THR A 83 -28.16 -10.09 15.07
C THR A 83 -27.67 -10.06 13.64
N LEU A 84 -26.34 -10.15 13.43
CA LEU A 84 -25.72 -10.21 12.10
C LEU A 84 -26.34 -11.30 11.20
N ARG A 85 -26.67 -12.46 11.78
CA ARG A 85 -27.30 -13.56 11.03
C ARG A 85 -28.74 -13.19 10.58
N GLU A 86 -29.48 -12.52 11.43
CA GLU A 86 -30.88 -12.09 11.09
C GLU A 86 -30.85 -10.99 10.03
N ILE A 87 -29.90 -10.03 10.12
CA ILE A 87 -29.67 -9.01 9.10
C ILE A 87 -29.29 -9.67 7.77
N TYR A 88 -28.33 -10.60 7.78
CA TYR A 88 -27.90 -11.35 6.59
C TYR A 88 -29.11 -12.04 5.95
N ASN A 89 -29.87 -12.82 6.74
CA ASN A 89 -31.02 -13.57 6.24
C ASN A 89 -32.13 -12.67 5.70
N LYS A 90 -32.29 -11.48 6.27
CA LYS A 90 -33.35 -10.55 5.90
C LYS A 90 -33.01 -9.73 4.65
N TYR A 91 -31.76 -9.32 4.50
CA TYR A 91 -31.40 -8.32 3.51
C TYR A 91 -30.55 -8.85 2.36
N ILE A 92 -29.61 -9.78 2.58
CA ILE A 92 -28.65 -10.20 1.58
C ILE A 92 -28.49 -11.71 1.39
N HIS A 93 -29.37 -12.53 2.02
CA HIS A 93 -29.35 -13.95 1.71
C HIS A 93 -29.62 -14.19 0.22
N PRO A 94 -28.92 -15.13 -0.46
CA PRO A 94 -29.11 -15.38 -1.90
C PRO A 94 -30.57 -15.63 -2.32
N GLU A 95 -31.41 -16.17 -1.45
CA GLU A 95 -32.81 -16.40 -1.71
C GLU A 95 -33.71 -15.15 -1.56
N VAL A 96 -33.16 -14.08 -0.95
CA VAL A 96 -33.88 -12.81 -0.73
C VAL A 96 -33.53 -11.79 -1.82
N ILE A 97 -32.32 -11.85 -2.37
CA ILE A 97 -31.90 -10.95 -3.44
C ILE A 97 -32.62 -11.32 -4.74
N ASP A 98 -33.41 -10.40 -5.27
CA ASP A 98 -33.98 -10.55 -6.61
C ASP A 98 -32.91 -10.35 -7.67
N THR A 99 -32.32 -11.45 -8.13
CA THR A 99 -31.26 -11.42 -9.16
C THR A 99 -31.79 -11.10 -10.57
N THR A 100 -33.11 -10.90 -10.74
CA THR A 100 -33.67 -10.39 -12.02
C THR A 100 -33.66 -8.86 -12.09
N GLU A 101 -33.28 -8.17 -11.01
CA GLU A 101 -33.19 -6.72 -10.97
C GLU A 101 -32.03 -6.23 -11.85
N GLN A 102 -32.37 -5.52 -12.94
CA GLN A 102 -31.40 -5.07 -13.95
C GLN A 102 -30.31 -4.16 -13.36
N GLY A 103 -30.62 -3.38 -12.32
CA GLY A 103 -29.69 -2.48 -11.67
C GLY A 103 -28.42 -3.19 -11.18
N ILE A 104 -28.51 -4.44 -10.70
CA ILE A 104 -27.35 -5.24 -10.25
C ILE A 104 -26.36 -5.41 -11.42
N TRP A 105 -26.86 -5.75 -12.59
CA TRP A 105 -26.06 -6.06 -13.76
C TRP A 105 -25.51 -4.81 -14.45
N ASP A 106 -26.26 -3.72 -14.40
CA ASP A 106 -25.82 -2.41 -14.92
C ASP A 106 -24.65 -1.87 -14.07
N HIS A 107 -24.75 -1.97 -12.74
CA HIS A 107 -23.64 -1.59 -11.84
C HIS A 107 -22.44 -2.50 -12.01
N LEU A 108 -22.60 -3.81 -12.19
CA LEU A 108 -21.52 -4.71 -12.47
C LEU A 108 -20.81 -4.35 -13.78
N ALA A 109 -21.58 -4.10 -14.84
CA ALA A 109 -21.04 -3.73 -16.16
C ALA A 109 -20.38 -2.34 -16.18
N ALA A 110 -20.90 -1.39 -15.40
CA ALA A 110 -20.29 -0.07 -15.21
C ALA A 110 -19.01 -0.14 -14.37
N GLY A 111 -19.00 -1.05 -13.36
CA GLY A 111 -17.93 -1.16 -12.37
C GLY A 111 -17.84 0.06 -11.48
N ASP A 112 -18.98 0.67 -11.16
CA ASP A 112 -19.09 1.92 -10.40
C ASP A 112 -19.36 1.72 -8.91
N VAL A 113 -19.57 0.47 -8.46
CA VAL A 113 -19.61 0.10 -7.04
C VAL A 113 -18.19 -0.21 -6.57
N MET A 114 -17.84 0.34 -5.42
CA MET A 114 -16.51 0.13 -4.83
C MET A 114 -16.36 -1.32 -4.37
N ASP A 115 -15.18 -1.88 -4.60
CA ASP A 115 -14.76 -3.19 -4.07
C ASP A 115 -15.74 -4.34 -4.33
N ILE A 116 -16.36 -4.40 -5.53
CA ILE A 116 -17.16 -5.58 -5.94
C ILE A 116 -16.28 -6.82 -5.83
N PHE A 117 -16.68 -7.78 -5.00
CA PHE A 117 -15.86 -8.95 -4.73
C PHE A 117 -15.50 -9.71 -6.00
N GLN A 118 -14.21 -10.03 -6.19
CA GLN A 118 -13.57 -10.61 -7.38
C GLN A 118 -13.50 -9.67 -8.61
N PHE A 119 -14.31 -8.63 -8.72
CA PHE A 119 -14.39 -7.75 -9.89
C PHE A 119 -13.82 -6.34 -9.67
N SER A 120 -13.24 -6.06 -8.50
CA SER A 120 -12.57 -4.79 -8.17
C SER A 120 -11.13 -4.69 -8.71
N THR A 121 -10.53 -5.81 -9.18
CA THR A 121 -9.20 -5.78 -9.80
C THR A 121 -9.30 -5.41 -11.29
N GLY A 122 -8.21 -4.87 -11.87
CA GLY A 122 -8.21 -4.49 -13.29
C GLY A 122 -8.68 -5.58 -14.24
N VAL A 123 -8.26 -6.84 -14.00
CA VAL A 123 -8.71 -7.99 -14.80
C VAL A 123 -10.19 -8.28 -14.57
N GLY A 124 -10.65 -8.22 -13.30
CA GLY A 124 -12.06 -8.46 -12.95
C GLY A 124 -12.97 -7.40 -13.54
N LEU A 125 -12.60 -6.14 -13.42
CA LEU A 125 -13.36 -5.02 -13.98
C LEU A 125 -13.42 -5.09 -15.51
N ALA A 126 -12.30 -5.38 -16.16
CA ALA A 126 -12.25 -5.51 -17.63
C ALA A 126 -13.19 -6.62 -18.13
N ILE A 127 -13.22 -7.78 -17.44
CA ILE A 127 -14.11 -8.87 -17.83
C ILE A 127 -15.59 -8.55 -17.57
N ALA A 128 -15.91 -7.89 -16.44
CA ALA A 128 -17.27 -7.46 -16.13
C ALA A 128 -17.82 -6.53 -17.23
N LYS A 129 -17.03 -5.51 -17.61
CA LYS A 129 -17.37 -4.59 -18.72
C LYS A 129 -17.49 -5.27 -20.07
N LYS A 130 -16.66 -6.30 -20.33
CA LYS A 130 -16.62 -7.03 -21.59
C LYS A 130 -17.79 -8.00 -21.74
N LEU A 131 -18.09 -8.80 -20.72
CA LEU A 131 -19.09 -9.86 -20.78
C LEU A 131 -20.51 -9.37 -20.50
N LYS A 132 -20.68 -8.26 -19.75
CA LYS A 132 -21.99 -7.66 -19.43
C LYS A 132 -23.01 -8.69 -18.92
N CYS A 133 -22.63 -9.41 -17.89
CA CYS A 133 -23.43 -10.46 -17.29
C CYS A 133 -24.82 -9.98 -16.91
N GLN A 134 -25.84 -10.84 -17.01
CA GLN A 134 -27.24 -10.55 -16.75
C GLN A 134 -27.87 -11.50 -15.71
N ASN A 135 -27.12 -12.42 -15.15
CA ASN A 135 -27.56 -13.38 -14.15
C ASN A 135 -26.37 -13.96 -13.37
N PRO A 136 -26.61 -14.63 -12.22
CA PRO A 136 -25.55 -15.21 -11.40
C PRO A 136 -24.68 -16.24 -12.10
N MET A 137 -25.24 -17.01 -13.04
CA MET A 137 -24.48 -18.03 -13.77
C MET A 137 -23.52 -17.41 -14.78
N GLU A 138 -23.90 -16.33 -15.44
CA GLU A 138 -23.02 -15.57 -16.32
C GLU A 138 -21.90 -14.88 -15.51
N MET A 139 -22.21 -14.34 -14.33
CA MET A 139 -21.18 -13.78 -13.43
C MET A 139 -20.22 -14.88 -12.95
N THR A 140 -20.71 -16.09 -12.70
CA THR A 140 -19.92 -17.27 -12.36
C THR A 140 -18.99 -17.65 -13.50
N ALA A 141 -19.49 -17.63 -14.74
CA ALA A 141 -18.67 -17.85 -15.93
C ALA A 141 -17.59 -16.77 -16.09
N ALA A 142 -17.95 -15.49 -15.89
CA ALA A 142 -17.01 -14.37 -15.91
C ALA A 142 -15.88 -14.57 -14.90
N ASN A 143 -16.22 -14.96 -13.67
CA ASN A 143 -15.25 -15.25 -12.60
C ASN A 143 -14.30 -16.41 -12.98
N ALA A 144 -14.82 -17.46 -13.60
CA ALA A 144 -14.00 -18.57 -14.11
C ALA A 144 -13.11 -18.15 -15.29
N MET A 145 -13.66 -17.40 -16.25
CA MET A 145 -12.95 -16.98 -17.48
C MET A 145 -11.81 -15.98 -17.23
N MET A 146 -11.78 -15.27 -16.10
CA MET A 146 -10.62 -14.45 -15.71
C MET A 146 -9.33 -15.26 -15.63
N ARG A 147 -9.43 -16.56 -15.42
CA ARG A 147 -8.30 -17.46 -15.12
C ARG A 147 -7.98 -18.42 -16.25
N LEU A 148 -8.82 -18.47 -17.29
CA LEU A 148 -8.60 -19.33 -18.45
C LEU A 148 -7.45 -18.78 -19.30
N MET A 149 -6.62 -19.69 -19.78
CA MET A 149 -5.51 -19.33 -20.67
C MET A 149 -6.02 -19.22 -22.13
N SER A 150 -5.55 -18.20 -22.84
CA SER A 150 -5.74 -18.09 -24.29
C SER A 150 -4.48 -18.54 -25.02
N GLU A 151 -4.64 -19.34 -26.06
CA GLU A 151 -3.55 -19.75 -26.94
C GLU A 151 -3.31 -18.63 -27.98
N LYS A 152 -2.03 -18.29 -28.19
CA LYS A 152 -1.67 -17.21 -29.11
C LYS A 152 -2.17 -17.52 -30.53
N GLY A 153 -2.99 -16.62 -31.09
CA GLY A 153 -3.54 -16.74 -32.43
C GLY A 153 -4.88 -17.48 -32.52
N LYS A 154 -5.43 -17.94 -31.41
CA LYS A 154 -6.80 -18.47 -31.32
C LYS A 154 -7.75 -17.51 -30.66
N GLU A 155 -9.06 -17.62 -30.93
CA GLU A 155 -10.12 -16.87 -30.25
C GLU A 155 -10.10 -17.23 -28.76
N SER A 156 -10.09 -16.21 -27.88
CA SER A 156 -10.20 -16.45 -26.44
C SER A 156 -11.62 -16.89 -26.06
N GLN A 157 -11.78 -17.59 -24.93
CA GLN A 157 -13.12 -17.94 -24.43
C GLN A 157 -13.98 -16.69 -24.13
N GLN A 158 -13.36 -15.60 -23.72
CA GLN A 158 -14.05 -14.32 -23.49
C GLN A 158 -14.55 -13.72 -24.83
N ASP A 159 -13.73 -13.73 -25.89
CA ASP A 159 -14.15 -13.23 -27.22
C ASP A 159 -15.23 -14.10 -27.82
N ARG A 160 -15.10 -15.42 -27.67
CA ARG A 160 -16.12 -16.39 -28.07
C ARG A 160 -17.46 -16.14 -27.36
N TYR A 161 -17.42 -15.96 -26.04
CA TYR A 161 -18.60 -15.64 -25.24
C TYR A 161 -19.32 -14.40 -25.78
N VAL A 162 -18.60 -13.29 -25.93
CA VAL A 162 -19.15 -12.02 -26.42
C VAL A 162 -19.70 -12.17 -27.85
N ARG A 163 -18.99 -12.89 -28.73
CA ARG A 163 -19.43 -13.11 -30.11
C ARG A 163 -20.74 -13.89 -30.15
N ILE A 164 -20.85 -14.97 -29.39
CA ILE A 164 -22.06 -15.80 -29.37
C ILE A 164 -23.20 -15.05 -28.66
N GLN A 165 -22.92 -14.31 -27.59
CA GLN A 165 -23.91 -13.45 -26.91
C GLN A 165 -24.53 -12.42 -27.87
N GLN A 166 -23.70 -11.77 -28.67
CA GLN A 166 -24.14 -10.75 -29.62
C GLN A 166 -24.88 -11.30 -30.85
N GLN A 167 -24.50 -12.47 -31.32
CA GLN A 167 -25.02 -13.06 -32.55
C GLN A 167 -26.10 -14.11 -32.31
N GLY A 168 -26.27 -14.52 -31.04
CA GLY A 168 -27.24 -15.51 -30.61
C GLY A 168 -26.73 -16.97 -30.69
N LEU A 169 -27.35 -17.85 -29.91
CA LEU A 169 -26.96 -19.28 -29.81
C LEU A 169 -27.04 -20.07 -31.14
N SER A 170 -27.77 -19.55 -32.15
CA SER A 170 -27.79 -20.11 -33.49
C SER A 170 -26.39 -20.16 -34.14
N VAL A 171 -25.48 -19.30 -33.73
CA VAL A 171 -24.07 -19.35 -34.21
C VAL A 171 -23.35 -20.57 -33.62
N PHE A 172 -23.57 -20.81 -32.32
CA PHE A 172 -23.02 -21.98 -31.64
C PHE A 172 -23.54 -23.29 -32.26
N ASP A 173 -24.86 -23.39 -32.53
CA ASP A 173 -25.44 -24.55 -33.21
C ASP A 173 -24.84 -24.75 -34.62
N ARG A 174 -24.67 -23.68 -35.40
CA ARG A 174 -24.09 -23.73 -36.74
C ARG A 174 -22.62 -24.18 -36.72
N GLU A 175 -21.85 -23.75 -35.73
CA GLU A 175 -20.48 -24.23 -35.56
C GLU A 175 -20.42 -25.72 -35.35
N MET A 176 -21.31 -26.25 -34.48
CA MET A 176 -21.40 -27.70 -34.22
C MET A 176 -21.86 -28.50 -35.47
N ILE A 177 -22.82 -27.98 -36.23
CA ILE A 177 -23.22 -28.59 -37.50
C ILE A 177 -22.04 -28.67 -38.48
N ASN A 178 -21.29 -27.57 -38.62
CA ASN A 178 -20.11 -27.51 -39.49
C ASN A 178 -18.98 -28.47 -39.01
N ALA A 179 -18.88 -28.69 -37.73
CA ALA A 179 -17.95 -29.66 -37.14
C ALA A 179 -18.43 -31.10 -37.26
N GLY A 180 -19.69 -31.37 -37.68
CA GLY A 180 -20.20 -32.72 -37.91
C GLY A 180 -20.94 -33.33 -36.71
N PHE A 181 -21.34 -32.56 -35.70
CA PHE A 181 -22.14 -33.06 -34.58
C PHE A 181 -23.52 -33.49 -35.07
N ASN A 182 -23.99 -34.63 -34.59
CA ASN A 182 -25.37 -35.04 -34.81
C ASN A 182 -26.35 -34.29 -33.92
N GLU A 183 -27.65 -34.45 -34.14
CA GLU A 183 -28.72 -33.71 -33.44
C GLU A 183 -28.71 -33.99 -31.92
N GLU A 184 -28.49 -35.23 -31.51
CA GLU A 184 -28.43 -35.65 -30.11
C GLU A 184 -27.23 -35.00 -29.38
N GLN A 185 -26.06 -35.08 -30.00
CA GLN A 185 -24.85 -34.44 -29.43
C GLN A 185 -25.01 -32.93 -29.31
N ARG A 186 -25.61 -32.26 -30.31
CA ARG A 186 -25.87 -30.82 -30.26
C ARG A 186 -26.85 -30.47 -29.15
N ALA A 187 -27.93 -31.24 -28.98
CA ALA A 187 -28.88 -31.02 -27.88
C ALA A 187 -28.20 -31.12 -26.51
N ILE A 188 -27.27 -32.06 -26.32
CA ILE A 188 -26.48 -32.17 -25.09
C ILE A 188 -25.54 -31.00 -24.94
N MET A 189 -24.83 -30.58 -25.98
CA MET A 189 -23.96 -29.39 -25.93
C MET A 189 -24.75 -28.17 -25.54
N HIS A 190 -25.93 -27.93 -26.11
CA HIS A 190 -26.83 -26.84 -25.76
C HIS A 190 -27.28 -26.93 -24.30
N LYS A 191 -27.71 -28.09 -23.84
CA LYS A 191 -28.15 -28.31 -22.45
C LYS A 191 -27.14 -27.83 -21.41
N TYR A 192 -25.86 -28.04 -21.65
CA TYR A 192 -24.81 -27.73 -20.67
C TYR A 192 -24.04 -26.43 -20.97
N SER A 193 -24.20 -25.84 -22.17
CA SER A 193 -23.39 -24.69 -22.57
C SER A 193 -24.17 -23.41 -22.85
N ASP A 194 -25.49 -23.46 -23.06
CA ASP A 194 -26.28 -22.28 -23.42
C ASP A 194 -26.24 -21.19 -22.35
N GLN A 195 -26.30 -21.57 -21.07
CA GLN A 195 -26.18 -20.63 -19.95
C GLN A 195 -24.83 -19.93 -19.86
N TYR A 196 -23.84 -20.38 -20.64
CA TYR A 196 -22.49 -19.83 -20.74
C TYR A 196 -22.16 -19.38 -22.17
N TRP A 197 -23.18 -19.12 -22.98
CA TRP A 197 -23.04 -18.70 -24.38
C TRP A 197 -22.10 -19.58 -25.19
N GLY A 198 -22.32 -20.90 -25.10
CA GLY A 198 -21.56 -21.92 -25.84
C GLY A 198 -20.11 -22.12 -25.37
N CYS A 199 -19.71 -21.53 -24.24
CA CYS A 199 -18.38 -21.70 -23.66
C CYS A 199 -18.36 -22.79 -22.59
N CYS A 200 -17.22 -23.44 -22.40
CA CYS A 200 -16.97 -24.35 -21.28
C CYS A 200 -16.16 -23.62 -20.20
N ALA A 201 -16.87 -23.10 -19.16
CA ALA A 201 -16.28 -22.21 -18.18
C ALA A 201 -15.83 -22.92 -16.89
N ILE A 202 -16.51 -24.00 -16.48
CA ILE A 202 -16.30 -24.68 -15.20
C ILE A 202 -16.01 -26.18 -15.38
N GLN A 203 -15.34 -26.77 -14.40
CA GLN A 203 -14.91 -28.17 -14.45
C GLN A 203 -16.08 -29.18 -14.45
N GLU A 204 -17.16 -28.89 -13.76
CA GLU A 204 -18.35 -29.73 -13.70
C GLU A 204 -19.02 -29.80 -15.08
N GLN A 205 -19.12 -28.69 -15.80
CA GLN A 205 -19.60 -28.62 -17.17
C GLN A 205 -18.72 -29.48 -18.10
N MET A 206 -17.39 -29.39 -17.97
CA MET A 206 -16.47 -30.24 -18.75
C MET A 206 -16.72 -31.72 -18.47
N MET A 207 -16.96 -32.11 -17.20
CA MET A 207 -17.23 -33.49 -16.85
C MET A 207 -18.55 -33.97 -17.45
N GLU A 208 -19.62 -33.16 -17.38
CA GLU A 208 -20.91 -33.48 -17.98
C GLU A 208 -20.81 -33.65 -19.50
N LEU A 209 -20.06 -32.76 -20.17
CA LEU A 209 -19.81 -32.89 -21.62
C LEU A 209 -19.00 -34.15 -21.94
N LEU A 210 -17.99 -34.50 -21.16
CA LEU A 210 -17.22 -35.74 -21.33
C LEU A 210 -18.11 -36.97 -21.18
N MET A 211 -19.00 -36.99 -20.18
CA MET A 211 -19.88 -38.14 -19.95
C MET A 211 -20.97 -38.29 -21.02
N ASN A 212 -21.62 -37.19 -21.38
CA ASN A 212 -22.84 -37.26 -22.20
C ASN A 212 -22.56 -37.08 -23.70
N VAL A 213 -21.46 -36.45 -24.12
CA VAL A 213 -21.10 -36.30 -25.54
C VAL A 213 -20.03 -37.30 -25.95
N ALA A 214 -18.98 -37.50 -25.11
CA ALA A 214 -17.87 -38.40 -25.40
C ALA A 214 -18.02 -39.77 -24.72
N ASN A 215 -19.15 -40.08 -24.09
CA ASN A 215 -19.44 -41.36 -23.43
C ASN A 215 -18.37 -41.82 -22.44
N PHE A 216 -17.80 -40.90 -21.67
CA PHE A 216 -16.91 -41.22 -20.55
C PHE A 216 -17.73 -41.71 -19.36
N THR A 217 -17.19 -42.64 -18.61
CA THR A 217 -17.71 -42.94 -17.27
C THR A 217 -17.41 -41.79 -16.33
N LEU A 218 -18.13 -41.68 -15.20
CA LEU A 218 -17.85 -40.68 -14.16
C LEU A 218 -16.39 -40.77 -13.66
N GLY A 219 -15.84 -41.99 -13.55
CA GLY A 219 -14.46 -42.18 -13.13
C GLY A 219 -13.44 -41.63 -14.13
N GLU A 220 -13.67 -41.87 -15.43
CA GLU A 220 -12.83 -41.33 -16.50
C GLU A 220 -12.94 -39.79 -16.56
N ALA A 221 -14.14 -39.23 -16.49
CA ALA A 221 -14.37 -37.81 -16.49
C ALA A 221 -13.69 -37.11 -15.29
N ASN A 222 -13.78 -37.71 -14.08
CA ASN A 222 -13.10 -37.20 -12.91
C ASN A 222 -11.58 -37.29 -12.99
N ASN A 223 -11.07 -38.38 -13.64
CA ASN A 223 -9.63 -38.48 -13.92
C ASN A 223 -9.17 -37.37 -14.91
N ALA A 224 -9.94 -37.14 -15.98
CA ALA A 224 -9.71 -36.01 -16.90
C ALA A 224 -9.67 -34.69 -16.20
N ARG A 225 -10.64 -34.40 -15.31
CA ARG A 225 -10.67 -33.21 -14.47
C ARG A 225 -9.40 -33.05 -13.62
N LYS A 226 -8.92 -34.15 -13.00
CA LYS A 226 -7.68 -34.12 -12.18
C LYS A 226 -6.45 -33.84 -13.04
N ILE A 227 -6.36 -34.42 -14.26
CA ILE A 227 -5.25 -34.17 -15.20
C ILE A 227 -5.22 -32.71 -15.62
N VAL A 228 -6.37 -32.15 -16.00
CA VAL A 228 -6.54 -30.77 -16.46
C VAL A 228 -6.26 -29.77 -15.32
N GLY A 229 -6.93 -29.94 -14.17
CA GLY A 229 -6.86 -29.01 -13.04
C GLY A 229 -5.52 -29.01 -12.29
N LYS A 230 -4.84 -30.18 -12.19
CA LYS A 230 -3.53 -30.32 -11.52
C LYS A 230 -2.34 -30.11 -12.47
N LYS A 231 -2.54 -29.62 -13.66
CA LYS A 231 -1.48 -29.32 -14.66
C LYS A 231 -0.57 -30.52 -14.95
N GLN A 232 -1.13 -31.74 -15.04
CA GLN A 232 -0.35 -32.94 -15.33
C GLN A 232 -0.01 -33.00 -16.83
N MET A 233 0.85 -32.07 -17.30
CA MET A 233 1.15 -31.88 -18.73
C MET A 233 1.60 -33.12 -19.43
N SER A 234 2.31 -34.03 -18.76
CA SER A 234 2.75 -35.32 -19.33
C SER A 234 1.60 -36.27 -19.67
N LYS A 235 0.42 -36.12 -19.05
CA LYS A 235 -0.76 -36.95 -19.29
C LYS A 235 -1.75 -36.36 -20.28
N ILE A 236 -1.56 -35.10 -20.69
CA ILE A 236 -2.45 -34.43 -21.66
C ILE A 236 -2.52 -35.15 -23.01
N PRO A 237 -1.38 -35.61 -23.60
CA PRO A 237 -1.43 -36.37 -24.87
C PRO A 237 -2.29 -37.63 -24.77
N GLU A 238 -2.12 -38.40 -23.68
CA GLU A 238 -2.90 -39.62 -23.45
C GLU A 238 -4.39 -39.33 -23.31
N LEU A 239 -4.75 -38.28 -22.50
CA LEU A 239 -6.13 -37.83 -22.36
C LEU A 239 -6.71 -37.41 -23.71
N ARG A 240 -5.93 -36.71 -24.54
CA ARG A 240 -6.38 -36.32 -25.87
C ARG A 240 -6.68 -37.55 -26.76
N GLU A 241 -5.82 -38.53 -26.76
CA GLU A 241 -6.06 -39.80 -27.51
C GLU A 241 -7.32 -40.51 -27.01
N GLN A 242 -7.55 -40.56 -25.69
CA GLN A 242 -8.76 -41.14 -25.11
C GLN A 242 -10.02 -40.41 -25.59
N VAL A 243 -10.02 -39.08 -25.60
CA VAL A 243 -11.14 -38.27 -26.09
C VAL A 243 -11.36 -38.47 -27.58
N TYR A 244 -10.29 -38.42 -28.36
CA TYR A 244 -10.38 -38.63 -29.82
C TYR A 244 -10.88 -40.01 -30.19
N GLY A 245 -10.54 -41.06 -29.43
CA GLY A 245 -10.99 -42.40 -29.61
C GLY A 245 -12.50 -42.62 -29.36
N ARG A 246 -13.21 -41.62 -28.85
CA ARG A 246 -14.66 -41.67 -28.60
C ARG A 246 -15.50 -41.11 -29.76
N PHE A 247 -14.86 -40.55 -30.77
CA PHE A 247 -15.53 -39.95 -31.91
C PHE A 247 -15.09 -40.60 -33.23
N ASP A 248 -16.04 -40.98 -34.08
CA ASP A 248 -15.76 -41.51 -35.41
C ASP A 248 -15.28 -40.42 -36.37
N ASP A 249 -15.77 -39.16 -36.20
CA ASP A 249 -15.38 -38.01 -37.02
C ASP A 249 -14.36 -37.15 -36.27
N LYS A 250 -13.19 -37.08 -36.87
CA LYS A 250 -12.09 -36.28 -36.33
C LYS A 250 -12.47 -34.78 -36.14
N ARG A 251 -13.31 -34.25 -37.00
CA ARG A 251 -13.73 -32.81 -36.91
C ARG A 251 -14.54 -32.57 -35.63
N VAL A 252 -15.40 -33.54 -35.25
CA VAL A 252 -16.15 -33.53 -34.00
C VAL A 252 -15.18 -33.59 -32.80
N ALA A 253 -14.19 -34.49 -32.87
CA ALA A 253 -13.17 -34.62 -31.83
C ALA A 253 -12.35 -33.34 -31.66
N ASP A 254 -11.89 -32.75 -32.79
CA ASP A 254 -11.15 -31.49 -32.79
C ASP A 254 -11.97 -30.35 -32.16
N TYR A 255 -13.22 -30.17 -32.60
CA TYR A 255 -14.09 -29.14 -32.04
C TYR A 255 -14.36 -29.35 -30.56
N PHE A 256 -14.69 -30.58 -30.14
CA PHE A 256 -14.93 -30.91 -28.75
C PHE A 256 -13.71 -30.65 -27.88
N TRP A 257 -12.52 -31.11 -28.32
CA TRP A 257 -11.29 -30.82 -27.59
C TRP A 257 -11.02 -29.32 -27.43
N GLU A 258 -11.08 -28.59 -28.51
CA GLU A 258 -10.75 -27.14 -28.55
C GLU A 258 -11.73 -26.28 -27.73
N ASN A 259 -13.01 -26.69 -27.63
CA ASN A 259 -14.02 -25.85 -26.98
C ASN A 259 -14.47 -26.37 -25.60
N ALA A 260 -14.31 -27.67 -25.27
CA ALA A 260 -14.71 -28.19 -23.98
C ALA A 260 -13.53 -28.46 -23.02
N ILE A 261 -12.34 -28.81 -23.53
CA ILE A 261 -11.23 -29.29 -22.70
C ILE A 261 -10.05 -28.31 -22.70
N ALA A 262 -9.56 -27.93 -23.89
CA ALA A 262 -8.37 -27.10 -24.05
C ALA A 262 -8.45 -25.77 -23.28
N PRO A 263 -9.59 -25.07 -23.19
CA PRO A 263 -9.69 -23.82 -22.44
C PRO A 263 -9.38 -23.97 -20.95
N GLN A 264 -9.63 -25.14 -20.38
CA GLN A 264 -9.45 -25.42 -18.96
C GLN A 264 -8.08 -26.00 -18.62
N LEU A 265 -7.21 -26.23 -19.64
CA LEU A 265 -5.87 -26.76 -19.41
C LEU A 265 -5.05 -25.82 -18.52
N GLY A 266 -4.67 -26.33 -17.37
CA GLY A 266 -3.86 -25.58 -16.41
C GLY A 266 -4.63 -24.88 -15.30
N TYR A 267 -5.94 -24.65 -15.44
CA TYR A 267 -6.82 -24.19 -14.36
C TYR A 267 -8.28 -24.47 -14.70
N ALA A 268 -8.89 -25.39 -13.97
CA ALA A 268 -10.32 -25.69 -14.09
C ALA A 268 -11.02 -25.19 -12.82
N PHE A 269 -11.94 -24.25 -12.97
CA PHE A 269 -12.63 -23.62 -11.84
C PHE A 269 -13.89 -24.43 -11.47
N SER A 270 -14.12 -24.62 -10.15
CA SER A 270 -15.27 -25.37 -9.67
C SER A 270 -16.50 -24.49 -9.52
N LEU A 271 -17.68 -25.00 -9.86
CA LEU A 271 -18.96 -24.33 -9.64
C LEU A 271 -19.19 -24.05 -8.16
N ASN A 272 -18.91 -25.03 -7.29
CA ASN A 272 -19.08 -24.92 -5.83
C ASN A 272 -18.25 -23.81 -5.22
N HIS A 273 -17.19 -23.40 -5.88
CA HIS A 273 -16.34 -22.30 -5.45
C HIS A 273 -16.74 -20.98 -6.13
N SER A 274 -16.98 -20.99 -7.44
CA SER A 274 -17.22 -19.76 -8.20
C SER A 274 -18.61 -19.16 -7.99
N LEU A 275 -19.63 -19.96 -7.81
CA LEU A 275 -20.99 -19.47 -7.61
C LEU A 275 -21.17 -18.74 -6.28
N PRO A 276 -20.73 -19.28 -5.11
CA PRO A 276 -20.76 -18.53 -3.85
C PRO A 276 -19.98 -17.21 -3.93
N TYR A 277 -18.82 -17.22 -4.57
CA TYR A 277 -18.03 -15.99 -4.76
C TYR A 277 -18.74 -14.95 -5.63
N SER A 278 -19.47 -15.39 -6.65
CA SER A 278 -20.28 -14.51 -7.48
C SER A 278 -21.44 -13.92 -6.66
N PHE A 279 -22.10 -14.72 -5.79
CA PHE A 279 -23.12 -14.21 -4.89
C PHE A 279 -22.55 -13.17 -3.90
N VAL A 280 -21.36 -13.36 -3.35
CA VAL A 280 -20.73 -12.32 -2.52
C VAL A 280 -20.56 -11.02 -3.32
N GLY A 281 -20.15 -11.11 -4.58
CA GLY A 281 -20.09 -9.94 -5.46
C GLY A 281 -21.44 -9.27 -5.68
N ILE A 282 -22.52 -10.08 -5.90
CA ILE A 282 -23.89 -9.58 -6.03
C ILE A 282 -24.33 -8.91 -4.74
N GLN A 283 -24.05 -9.48 -3.58
CA GLN A 283 -24.36 -8.90 -2.26
C GLN A 283 -23.74 -7.52 -2.07
N THR A 284 -22.51 -7.33 -2.51
CA THR A 284 -21.83 -6.01 -2.41
C THR A 284 -22.51 -4.96 -3.29
N ILE A 285 -22.87 -5.32 -4.52
CA ILE A 285 -23.60 -4.43 -5.43
C ILE A 285 -24.98 -4.12 -4.85
N PHE A 286 -25.69 -5.14 -4.37
CA PHE A 286 -27.03 -5.00 -3.84
C PHE A 286 -27.08 -4.08 -2.62
N LEU A 287 -26.11 -4.17 -1.69
CA LEU A 287 -25.99 -3.26 -0.55
C LEU A 287 -25.81 -1.81 -0.99
N ALA A 288 -24.88 -1.57 -1.93
CA ALA A 288 -24.63 -0.23 -2.46
C ALA A 288 -25.82 0.35 -3.23
N MET A 289 -26.68 -0.50 -3.82
CA MET A 289 -27.84 -0.10 -4.59
C MET A 289 -29.11 0.07 -3.72
N LYS A 290 -29.31 -0.81 -2.74
CA LYS A 290 -30.51 -0.82 -1.89
C LYS A 290 -30.53 0.33 -0.89
N PHE A 291 -29.38 0.68 -0.35
CA PHE A 291 -29.21 1.75 0.63
C PHE A 291 -28.46 2.94 0.00
N ASN A 292 -28.34 4.05 0.75
CA ASN A 292 -27.50 5.15 0.27
C ASN A 292 -26.05 4.66 0.06
N PRO A 293 -25.46 4.81 -1.13
CA PRO A 293 -24.11 4.32 -1.42
C PRO A 293 -23.03 4.78 -0.45
N ILE A 294 -23.27 5.88 0.27
CA ILE A 294 -22.34 6.44 1.26
C ILE A 294 -22.00 5.43 2.37
N TYR A 295 -22.94 4.54 2.74
CA TYR A 295 -22.71 3.52 3.77
C TYR A 295 -21.71 2.47 3.29
N TRP A 296 -21.92 1.96 2.06
CA TRP A 296 -20.99 0.99 1.47
C TRP A 296 -19.62 1.61 1.25
N ASP A 297 -19.56 2.80 0.68
CA ASP A 297 -18.31 3.52 0.42
C ASP A 297 -17.56 3.83 1.73
N THR A 298 -18.28 4.19 2.81
CA THR A 298 -17.68 4.39 4.15
C THR A 298 -17.14 3.09 4.74
N ALA A 299 -17.90 1.99 4.65
CA ALA A 299 -17.46 0.68 5.13
C ALA A 299 -16.18 0.22 4.42
N CYS A 300 -16.08 0.42 3.11
CA CYS A 300 -14.88 0.16 2.34
C CYS A 300 -13.69 0.99 2.83
N LEU A 301 -13.88 2.28 3.12
CA LEU A 301 -12.82 3.14 3.64
C LEU A 301 -12.36 2.71 5.04
N ILE A 302 -13.27 2.33 5.93
CA ILE A 302 -12.94 1.84 7.28
C ILE A 302 -12.01 0.64 7.18
N VAL A 303 -12.40 -0.37 6.42
CA VAL A 303 -11.60 -1.60 6.28
C VAL A 303 -10.27 -1.34 5.57
N ASN A 304 -10.28 -0.60 4.46
CA ASN A 304 -9.08 -0.28 3.69
C ASN A 304 -8.07 0.57 4.48
N SER A 305 -8.53 1.37 5.44
CA SER A 305 -7.67 2.18 6.31
C SER A 305 -7.14 1.42 7.54
N GLY A 306 -7.58 0.19 7.76
CA GLY A 306 -7.28 -0.56 8.97
C GLY A 306 -7.91 0.04 10.23
N SER A 307 -8.99 0.82 10.07
CA SER A 307 -9.69 1.49 11.16
C SER A 307 -10.83 0.66 11.75
N LEU A 308 -10.74 -0.67 11.64
CA LEU A 308 -11.61 -1.58 12.37
C LEU A 308 -11.26 -1.49 13.86
N GLU A 309 -12.26 -1.34 14.70
CA GLU A 309 -12.09 -1.54 16.13
C GLU A 309 -11.85 -3.03 16.36
N ASP A 310 -10.65 -3.36 16.78
CA ASP A 310 -10.30 -4.74 17.08
C ASP A 310 -10.86 -5.10 18.47
N ASN A 311 -12.04 -5.73 18.48
CA ASN A 311 -12.64 -6.31 19.67
C ASN A 311 -12.10 -7.74 19.92
N SER A 312 -11.06 -8.17 19.22
CA SER A 312 -10.48 -9.50 19.45
C SER A 312 -9.85 -9.58 20.84
N GLU A 313 -10.05 -10.71 21.51
CA GLU A 313 -9.42 -11.01 22.78
C GLU A 313 -7.90 -10.88 22.66
N GLU A 314 -7.29 -10.16 23.60
CA GLU A 314 -5.85 -9.96 23.67
C GLU A 314 -5.14 -11.33 23.82
N GLU A 315 -4.41 -11.74 22.81
CA GLU A 315 -3.64 -12.98 22.84
C GLU A 315 -2.35 -12.77 23.65
N VAL A 316 -2.19 -13.56 24.71
CA VAL A 316 -1.01 -13.49 25.57
C VAL A 316 -0.04 -14.60 25.15
N VAL A 317 1.13 -14.21 24.65
CA VAL A 317 2.19 -15.16 24.25
C VAL A 317 3.38 -15.13 25.20
N ASP A 318 4.08 -16.25 25.32
CA ASP A 318 5.34 -16.33 26.07
C ASP A 318 6.48 -15.81 25.19
N ILE A 319 7.12 -14.71 25.61
CA ILE A 319 8.24 -14.09 24.87
C ILE A 319 9.51 -14.95 24.85
N TYR A 320 9.62 -15.93 25.72
CA TYR A 320 10.75 -16.87 25.75
C TYR A 320 10.53 -18.10 24.85
N ASP A 321 9.34 -18.23 24.21
CA ASP A 321 9.12 -19.22 23.18
C ASP A 321 9.88 -18.79 21.91
N PRO A 322 10.92 -19.54 21.47
CA PRO A 322 11.66 -19.19 20.26
C PRO A 322 10.78 -19.09 19.01
N GLU A 323 9.58 -19.69 19.04
CA GLU A 323 8.62 -19.70 17.96
C GLU A 323 7.70 -18.46 17.95
N ALA A 324 7.56 -17.77 19.09
CA ALA A 324 6.85 -16.49 19.18
C ALA A 324 7.61 -15.34 18.49
N GLN A 325 8.92 -15.49 18.26
CA GLN A 325 9.75 -14.50 17.58
C GLN A 325 9.56 -14.48 16.06
N ASP A 326 8.88 -15.46 15.48
CA ASP A 326 8.62 -15.55 14.03
C ASP A 326 7.22 -15.02 13.64
N LEU A 327 6.61 -14.22 14.51
CA LEU A 327 5.35 -13.53 14.21
C LEU A 327 5.59 -12.45 13.15
N SER A 328 4.92 -12.62 12.04
CA SER A 328 5.03 -11.80 10.82
C SER A 328 4.78 -10.30 11.04
N GLU A 329 5.30 -9.46 10.11
CA GLU A 329 5.11 -8.01 10.05
C GLU A 329 3.67 -7.58 10.43
N GLY A 330 3.54 -6.69 11.40
CA GLY A 330 2.26 -6.09 11.82
C GLY A 330 1.79 -6.45 13.24
N VAL A 331 2.65 -7.10 14.03
CA VAL A 331 2.35 -7.42 15.44
C VAL A 331 3.12 -6.48 16.34
N THR A 332 2.42 -5.81 17.28
CA THR A 332 3.04 -5.07 18.37
C THR A 332 2.98 -5.88 19.65
N PHE A 333 4.09 -5.92 20.38
CA PHE A 333 4.20 -6.60 21.67
C PHE A 333 4.12 -5.56 22.78
N GLU A 334 3.28 -5.81 23.77
CA GLU A 334 3.31 -5.08 25.04
C GLU A 334 3.83 -6.03 26.11
N ASP A 335 4.99 -5.73 26.69
CA ASP A 335 5.63 -6.56 27.70
C ASP A 335 4.80 -6.61 28.98
N LEU A 336 4.42 -7.83 29.40
CA LEU A 336 3.76 -8.09 30.66
C LEU A 336 4.76 -8.64 31.69
N PRO A 337 4.48 -8.51 33.01
CA PRO A 337 5.23 -9.22 34.04
C PRO A 337 5.28 -10.73 33.76
N ASP A 338 6.35 -11.40 34.14
CA ASP A 338 6.58 -12.86 34.02
C ASP A 338 6.93 -13.39 32.61
N GLY A 339 7.49 -12.55 31.72
CA GLY A 339 7.96 -12.99 30.41
C GLY A 339 6.84 -13.31 29.43
N LYS A 340 5.66 -12.74 29.64
CA LYS A 340 4.54 -12.79 28.71
C LYS A 340 4.43 -11.48 27.95
N ALA A 341 3.96 -11.53 26.70
CA ALA A 341 3.66 -10.34 25.91
C ALA A 341 2.23 -10.42 25.37
N LYS A 342 1.54 -9.30 25.40
CA LYS A 342 0.29 -9.12 24.66
C LYS A 342 0.61 -8.91 23.19
N VAL A 343 0.00 -9.69 22.35
CA VAL A 343 0.11 -9.58 20.90
C VAL A 343 -1.10 -8.81 20.38
N ARG A 344 -0.88 -7.60 19.88
CA ARG A 344 -1.88 -6.83 19.14
C ARG A 344 -1.63 -6.99 17.66
N ARG A 345 -2.57 -7.58 16.94
CA ARG A 345 -2.58 -7.54 15.48
C ARG A 345 -3.08 -6.17 15.03
N THR A 346 -2.18 -5.30 14.62
CA THR A 346 -2.57 -4.04 13.98
C THR A 346 -2.75 -4.28 12.49
N MET A 347 -3.96 -4.05 11.98
CA MET A 347 -4.16 -3.98 10.54
C MET A 347 -3.40 -2.79 9.96
N SER A 348 -2.50 -3.05 9.02
CA SER A 348 -1.74 -1.99 8.36
C SER A 348 -2.62 -1.22 7.37
N THR A 349 -2.63 0.10 7.45
CA THR A 349 -3.34 0.96 6.49
C THR A 349 -2.76 0.80 5.08
N ASP A 350 -3.58 0.39 4.11
CA ASP A 350 -3.25 0.45 2.69
C ASP A 350 -3.61 1.82 2.10
N TYR A 351 -2.69 2.75 2.23
CA TYR A 351 -2.90 4.12 1.75
C TYR A 351 -3.14 4.23 0.24
N GLY A 352 -2.68 3.27 -0.55
CA GLY A 352 -2.95 3.23 -1.99
C GLY A 352 -4.42 2.94 -2.27
N LYS A 353 -5.00 1.96 -1.57
CA LYS A 353 -6.44 1.65 -1.64
C LYS A 353 -7.29 2.82 -1.11
N VAL A 354 -6.90 3.42 0.02
CA VAL A 354 -7.61 4.57 0.60
C VAL A 354 -7.63 5.74 -0.37
N ALA A 355 -6.50 6.12 -0.95
CA ALA A 355 -6.43 7.23 -1.90
C ALA A 355 -7.26 6.97 -3.18
N LYS A 356 -7.23 5.73 -3.71
CA LYS A 356 -8.06 5.32 -4.82
C LYS A 356 -9.55 5.41 -4.47
N ALA A 357 -9.93 4.84 -3.33
CA ALA A 357 -11.31 4.87 -2.84
C ALA A 357 -11.83 6.30 -2.69
N ILE A 358 -11.05 7.22 -2.10
CA ILE A 358 -11.42 8.63 -1.99
C ILE A 358 -11.59 9.28 -3.37
N GLY A 359 -10.73 8.96 -4.33
CA GLY A 359 -10.87 9.43 -5.71
C GLY A 359 -12.18 8.96 -6.35
N ASP A 360 -12.50 7.68 -6.22
CA ASP A 360 -13.72 7.07 -6.75
C ASP A 360 -14.98 7.66 -6.08
N ILE A 361 -14.97 7.85 -4.75
CA ILE A 361 -16.07 8.48 -3.98
C ILE A 361 -16.32 9.90 -4.46
N ARG A 362 -15.27 10.70 -4.63
CA ARG A 362 -15.39 12.08 -5.12
C ARG A 362 -15.91 12.15 -6.56
N SER A 363 -15.56 11.20 -7.41
CA SER A 363 -16.08 11.12 -8.77
C SER A 363 -17.60 10.87 -8.82
N LYS A 364 -18.16 10.25 -7.78
CA LYS A 364 -19.61 10.06 -7.58
C LYS A 364 -20.31 11.29 -6.97
N GLY A 365 -19.57 12.38 -6.69
CA GLY A 365 -20.10 13.60 -6.08
C GLY A 365 -20.27 13.54 -4.56
N ILE A 366 -19.72 12.52 -3.90
CA ILE A 366 -19.69 12.42 -2.43
C ILE A 366 -18.40 13.09 -1.93
N ASN A 367 -18.51 14.01 -0.97
CA ASN A 367 -17.35 14.66 -0.38
C ASN A 367 -16.69 13.77 0.70
N VAL A 368 -15.36 13.79 0.75
CA VAL A 368 -14.61 13.27 1.91
C VAL A 368 -14.01 14.45 2.63
N SER A 369 -14.49 14.73 3.85
CA SER A 369 -14.03 15.88 4.66
C SER A 369 -12.71 15.58 5.34
N LEU A 370 -12.02 16.64 5.78
CA LEU A 370 -10.89 16.50 6.71
C LEU A 370 -11.37 15.97 8.07
N ALA A 371 -10.43 15.40 8.83
CA ALA A 371 -10.70 15.03 10.21
C ALA A 371 -10.95 16.28 11.06
N ASN A 372 -11.80 16.13 12.07
CA ASN A 372 -12.11 17.16 13.06
C ASN A 372 -11.92 16.60 14.47
N ILE A 373 -11.14 17.30 15.29
CA ILE A 373 -10.78 16.80 16.63
C ILE A 373 -12.00 16.55 17.54
N ASN A 374 -13.08 17.28 17.34
CA ASN A 374 -14.30 17.16 18.14
C ASN A 374 -15.39 16.29 17.52
N LYS A 375 -15.31 16.00 16.21
CA LYS A 375 -16.39 15.34 15.47
C LYS A 375 -15.99 13.97 14.92
N SER A 376 -14.76 13.82 14.39
CA SER A 376 -14.32 12.58 13.75
C SER A 376 -14.27 11.41 14.72
N LEU A 377 -14.71 10.25 14.29
CA LEU A 377 -14.66 9.01 15.04
C LEU A 377 -13.29 8.30 14.87
N PHE A 378 -13.16 7.13 15.41
CA PHE A 378 -12.00 6.26 15.22
C PHE A 378 -11.77 5.98 13.74
N GLY A 379 -12.75 5.40 13.07
CA GLY A 379 -12.80 5.18 11.62
C GLY A 379 -13.53 6.30 10.87
N PHE A 380 -13.69 6.11 9.57
CA PHE A 380 -14.53 6.97 8.74
C PHE A 380 -16.00 6.86 9.17
N ALA A 381 -16.76 7.92 8.98
CA ALA A 381 -18.18 7.95 9.34
C ALA A 381 -19.01 8.62 8.23
N PRO A 382 -20.21 8.10 7.89
CA PRO A 382 -21.10 8.72 6.93
C PRO A 382 -21.76 9.98 7.55
N ASP A 383 -21.93 11.01 6.75
CA ASP A 383 -22.77 12.18 7.05
C ASP A 383 -23.73 12.35 5.86
N VAL A 384 -24.81 11.58 5.93
CA VAL A 384 -25.80 11.45 4.85
C VAL A 384 -26.49 12.77 4.56
N GLU A 385 -26.80 13.55 5.61
CA GLU A 385 -27.45 14.85 5.49
C GLU A 385 -26.68 15.83 4.60
N HIS A 386 -25.34 15.80 4.71
CA HIS A 386 -24.44 16.70 3.95
C HIS A 386 -23.78 16.02 2.75
N ASN A 387 -24.18 14.80 2.40
CA ASN A 387 -23.60 13.98 1.33
C ASN A 387 -22.05 13.93 1.40
N ARG A 388 -21.51 13.60 2.57
CA ARG A 388 -20.06 13.53 2.81
C ARG A 388 -19.69 12.41 3.77
N ILE A 389 -18.43 11.96 3.67
CA ILE A 389 -17.80 11.03 4.61
C ILE A 389 -16.82 11.80 5.48
N LEU A 390 -16.92 11.69 6.79
CA LEU A 390 -15.98 12.26 7.74
C LEU A 390 -14.72 11.41 7.82
N PHE A 391 -13.56 12.03 7.69
CA PHE A 391 -12.28 11.33 7.79
C PHE A 391 -12.03 10.84 9.21
N GLY A 392 -11.70 9.55 9.36
CA GLY A 392 -11.40 8.93 10.65
C GLY A 392 -10.04 9.33 11.21
N LEU A 393 -9.94 9.49 12.53
CA LEU A 393 -8.69 9.88 13.19
C LEU A 393 -7.59 8.84 13.00
N LYS A 394 -7.92 7.56 13.02
CA LYS A 394 -6.97 6.44 12.80
C LYS A 394 -6.38 6.42 11.39
N GLY A 395 -7.09 6.92 10.40
CA GLY A 395 -6.60 7.02 9.02
C GLY A 395 -5.41 7.98 8.82
N MET A 396 -5.07 8.79 9.84
CA MET A 396 -3.95 9.71 9.78
C MET A 396 -2.62 9.05 10.14
N LEU A 397 -1.57 9.34 9.39
CA LEU A 397 -0.24 8.84 9.68
C LEU A 397 0.25 9.30 11.06
N ASN A 398 0.90 8.40 11.81
CA ASN A 398 1.45 8.62 13.17
C ASN A 398 0.40 8.93 14.26
N VAL A 399 -0.88 8.69 14.01
CA VAL A 399 -1.93 8.78 15.02
C VAL A 399 -2.30 7.35 15.43
N GLY A 400 -1.79 6.90 16.57
CA GLY A 400 -2.01 5.55 17.10
C GLY A 400 -3.35 5.43 17.81
N ASP A 401 -3.78 4.19 18.07
CA ASP A 401 -5.06 3.87 18.69
C ASP A 401 -5.24 4.54 20.04
N ASP A 402 -4.22 4.44 20.93
CA ASP A 402 -4.23 5.08 22.24
C ASP A 402 -4.48 6.60 22.17
N VAL A 403 -3.93 7.25 21.13
CA VAL A 403 -4.12 8.68 20.91
C VAL A 403 -5.54 8.97 20.47
N VAL A 404 -6.10 8.14 19.57
CA VAL A 404 -7.49 8.29 19.11
C VAL A 404 -8.46 8.10 20.25
N ASP A 405 -8.29 7.06 21.07
CA ASP A 405 -9.14 6.77 22.22
C ASP A 405 -9.08 7.91 23.25
N ALA A 406 -7.86 8.41 23.54
CA ALA A 406 -7.69 9.55 24.41
C ALA A 406 -8.35 10.83 23.85
N ILE A 407 -8.33 11.03 22.52
CA ILE A 407 -9.02 12.13 21.86
C ILE A 407 -10.54 12.02 22.09
N ILE A 408 -11.11 10.88 21.79
CA ILE A 408 -12.58 10.67 21.86
C ILE A 408 -13.07 10.81 23.32
N ALA A 409 -12.36 10.19 24.26
CA ALA A 409 -12.72 10.18 25.68
C ALA A 409 -12.68 11.57 26.35
N ASN A 410 -11.87 12.49 25.85
CA ASN A 410 -11.63 13.79 26.49
C ASN A 410 -12.32 14.96 25.77
N ARG A 411 -13.26 14.73 24.87
CA ARG A 411 -14.03 15.79 24.18
C ARG A 411 -15.02 16.49 25.11
N PRO A 412 -15.47 17.73 24.79
CA PRO A 412 -15.04 18.58 23.68
C PRO A 412 -13.77 19.41 24.03
N TYR A 413 -13.06 19.86 22.99
CA TYR A 413 -11.90 20.74 23.08
C TYR A 413 -12.27 22.15 22.60
N VAL A 414 -11.77 23.17 23.29
CA VAL A 414 -12.05 24.59 22.95
C VAL A 414 -10.89 25.27 22.22
N SER A 415 -9.70 24.66 22.23
CA SER A 415 -8.52 25.16 21.53
C SER A 415 -7.45 24.08 21.38
N PRO A 416 -6.48 24.23 20.44
CA PRO A 416 -5.34 23.33 20.34
C PRO A 416 -4.51 23.25 21.63
N ARG A 417 -4.45 24.30 22.44
CA ARG A 417 -3.77 24.31 23.73
C ARG A 417 -4.51 23.47 24.78
N ASP A 418 -5.85 23.57 24.83
CA ASP A 418 -6.68 22.74 25.71
C ASP A 418 -6.50 21.26 25.36
N PHE A 419 -6.52 20.93 24.08
CA PHE A 419 -6.24 19.58 23.57
C PHE A 419 -4.87 19.08 24.02
N LEU A 420 -3.81 19.86 23.76
CA LEU A 420 -2.43 19.47 24.10
C LEU A 420 -2.27 19.19 25.61
N ASN A 421 -2.91 19.95 26.44
CA ASN A 421 -2.83 19.81 27.92
C ASN A 421 -3.57 18.56 28.42
N ARG A 422 -4.66 18.18 27.79
CA ARG A 422 -5.55 17.09 28.24
C ARG A 422 -5.14 15.73 27.65
N VAL A 423 -4.80 15.67 26.34
CA VAL A 423 -4.45 14.43 25.64
C VAL A 423 -2.95 14.13 25.72
N LYS A 424 -2.10 15.18 25.68
CA LYS A 424 -0.63 15.07 25.70
C LYS A 424 -0.07 14.12 24.63
N PRO A 425 -0.47 14.25 23.36
CA PRO A 425 -0.02 13.37 22.30
C PRO A 425 1.49 13.51 22.07
N GLY A 426 2.12 12.49 21.54
CA GLY A 426 3.51 12.57 21.09
C GLY A 426 3.70 13.66 20.01
N LYS A 427 4.94 14.17 19.86
CA LYS A 427 5.23 15.29 18.91
C LYS A 427 4.79 14.95 17.48
N GLN A 428 5.01 13.72 17.00
CA GLN A 428 4.65 13.31 15.64
C GLN A 428 3.13 13.25 15.45
N ALA A 429 2.39 12.71 16.42
CA ALA A 429 0.93 12.64 16.37
C ALA A 429 0.32 14.04 16.31
N MET A 430 0.78 14.97 17.17
CA MET A 430 0.29 16.36 17.15
C MET A 430 0.56 17.06 15.81
N ILE A 431 1.77 16.88 15.24
CA ILE A 431 2.13 17.42 13.93
C ILE A 431 1.23 16.84 12.85
N SER A 432 0.95 15.53 12.88
CA SER A 432 0.06 14.88 11.92
C SER A 432 -1.37 15.39 12.04
N LEU A 433 -1.90 15.54 13.25
CA LEU A 433 -3.24 16.12 13.48
C LEU A 433 -3.34 17.56 12.93
N ILE A 434 -2.31 18.39 13.15
CA ILE A 434 -2.30 19.76 12.60
C ILE A 434 -2.22 19.72 11.07
N LYS A 435 -1.29 18.94 10.50
CA LYS A 435 -1.13 18.81 9.04
C LYS A 435 -2.38 18.29 8.35
N GLY A 436 -3.08 17.35 9.00
CA GLY A 436 -4.33 16.77 8.51
C GLY A 436 -5.57 17.65 8.72
N GLY A 437 -5.42 18.85 9.29
CA GLY A 437 -6.52 19.82 9.41
C GLY A 437 -7.46 19.59 10.59
N ALA A 438 -7.10 18.73 11.55
CA ALA A 438 -7.98 18.36 12.67
C ALA A 438 -8.42 19.54 13.55
N PHE A 439 -7.71 20.67 13.49
CA PHE A 439 -7.97 21.89 14.24
C PHE A 439 -8.47 23.07 13.40
N ASP A 440 -8.75 22.90 12.10
CA ASP A 440 -9.05 23.99 11.17
C ASP A 440 -10.30 24.80 11.56
N GLU A 441 -11.28 24.17 12.26
CA GLU A 441 -12.43 24.91 12.81
C GLU A 441 -12.06 25.82 14.00
N MET A 442 -10.89 25.63 14.63
CA MET A 442 -10.46 26.38 15.81
C MET A 442 -9.37 27.42 15.50
N MET A 443 -8.47 27.08 14.57
CA MET A 443 -7.31 27.90 14.27
C MET A 443 -6.80 27.61 12.86
N ASP A 444 -6.37 28.65 12.14
CA ASP A 444 -5.68 28.45 10.86
C ASP A 444 -4.53 27.47 10.99
N ARG A 445 -4.40 26.56 10.02
CA ARG A 445 -3.50 25.41 10.07
C ARG A 445 -2.02 25.82 10.20
N LYS A 446 -1.59 26.85 9.46
CA LYS A 446 -0.22 27.38 9.55
C LYS A 446 0.04 28.09 10.87
N MET A 447 -0.94 28.83 11.36
CA MET A 447 -0.87 29.47 12.67
C MET A 447 -0.82 28.44 13.80
N CYS A 448 -1.62 27.38 13.72
CA CYS A 448 -1.61 26.28 14.68
C CYS A 448 -0.25 25.57 14.71
N MET A 449 0.34 25.30 13.55
CA MET A 449 1.67 24.71 13.45
C MET A 449 2.75 25.64 14.02
N ALA A 450 2.69 26.93 13.68
CA ALA A 450 3.65 27.91 14.20
C ALA A 450 3.59 28.02 15.73
N TRP A 451 2.36 28.09 16.27
CA TRP A 451 2.14 28.07 17.71
C TRP A 451 2.72 26.80 18.34
N TYR A 452 2.42 25.61 17.80
CA TYR A 452 2.88 24.36 18.37
C TYR A 452 4.40 24.22 18.34
N ILE A 453 5.04 24.55 17.22
CA ILE A 453 6.50 24.52 17.10
C ILE A 453 7.12 25.51 18.09
N TRP A 454 6.58 26.73 18.21
CA TRP A 454 7.07 27.71 19.19
C TRP A 454 6.96 27.21 20.63
N GLU A 455 5.88 26.51 20.99
CA GLU A 455 5.72 25.95 22.33
C GLU A 455 6.70 24.80 22.62
N THR A 456 7.04 24.00 21.62
CA THR A 456 7.77 22.74 21.79
C THR A 456 9.24 22.80 21.37
N CYS A 457 9.68 23.85 20.66
CA CYS A 457 11.09 23.99 20.32
C CYS A 457 11.96 24.28 21.55
N ASP A 458 13.24 23.89 21.50
CA ASP A 458 14.19 24.06 22.60
C ASP A 458 14.66 25.55 22.75
N LYS A 459 13.68 26.46 22.85
CA LYS A 459 13.95 27.89 23.02
C LYS A 459 14.65 28.18 24.35
N LYS A 460 15.57 29.12 24.34
CA LYS A 460 16.33 29.52 25.51
C LYS A 460 15.54 30.56 26.31
N LYS A 461 15.49 30.39 27.64
CA LYS A 461 14.83 31.31 28.53
C LYS A 461 15.71 32.51 28.93
N ARG A 462 17.02 32.34 28.81
CA ARG A 462 18.02 33.37 29.13
C ARG A 462 19.27 33.15 28.28
N LEU A 463 19.94 34.23 27.98
CA LEU A 463 21.20 34.23 27.25
C LEU A 463 22.39 34.30 28.20
N THR A 464 23.32 33.36 28.05
CA THR A 464 24.58 33.28 28.80
C THR A 464 25.66 32.68 27.90
N LEU A 465 26.92 32.70 28.35
CA LEU A 465 28.02 32.00 27.65
C LEU A 465 27.79 30.51 27.43
N GLN A 466 26.89 29.86 28.15
CA GLN A 466 26.50 28.48 27.92
C GLN A 466 25.78 28.29 26.57
N ASN A 467 25.22 29.36 26.02
CA ASN A 467 24.53 29.34 24.73
C ASN A 467 25.49 29.55 23.53
N MET A 468 26.80 29.76 23.78
CA MET A 468 27.78 30.01 22.71
C MET A 468 27.77 28.99 21.60
N GLY A 469 27.66 27.71 21.91
CA GLY A 469 27.57 26.65 20.90
C GLY A 469 26.37 26.83 19.97
N GLY A 470 25.23 27.28 20.50
CA GLY A 470 24.05 27.62 19.70
C GLY A 470 24.25 28.86 18.85
N LEU A 471 24.86 29.92 19.44
CA LEU A 471 25.16 31.16 18.70
C LEU A 471 26.11 30.92 17.53
N ILE A 472 27.15 30.09 17.73
CA ILE A 472 28.06 29.68 16.66
C ILE A 472 27.33 28.89 15.57
N LYS A 473 26.57 27.86 15.98
CA LYS A 473 25.81 27.01 15.05
C LYS A 473 24.91 27.81 14.13
N HIS A 474 24.29 28.86 14.66
CA HIS A 474 23.34 29.69 13.92
C HIS A 474 23.96 30.95 13.28
N GLY A 475 25.28 31.12 13.35
CA GLY A 475 25.99 32.25 12.75
C GLY A 475 25.59 33.61 13.35
N LEU A 476 25.33 33.63 14.67
CA LEU A 476 24.88 34.85 15.37
C LEU A 476 26.00 35.55 16.12
N LEU A 477 27.21 35.01 16.15
CA LEU A 477 28.33 35.69 16.79
C LEU A 477 28.84 36.83 15.89
N PRO A 478 29.19 37.97 16.48
CA PRO A 478 29.85 39.04 15.74
C PRO A 478 31.26 38.64 15.37
N GLU A 479 31.66 38.89 14.14
CA GLU A 479 32.99 38.65 13.58
C GLU A 479 33.50 39.88 12.83
N GLU A 480 33.20 41.08 13.38
CA GLU A 480 33.55 42.35 12.74
C GLU A 480 34.93 42.86 13.14
N THR A 481 35.45 42.39 14.29
CA THR A 481 36.74 42.82 14.81
C THR A 481 37.69 41.63 15.05
N ASP A 482 39.00 41.84 14.96
CA ASP A 482 40.01 40.83 15.25
C ASP A 482 39.85 40.21 16.64
N ASN A 483 39.43 41.00 17.63
CA ASN A 483 39.17 40.50 18.97
C ASN A 483 37.98 39.55 19.03
N GLN A 484 36.94 39.79 18.28
CA GLN A 484 35.77 38.89 18.21
C GLN A 484 36.12 37.58 17.51
N ILE A 485 36.85 37.66 16.42
CA ILE A 485 37.34 36.48 15.68
C ILE A 485 38.27 35.66 16.58
N MET A 486 39.20 36.30 17.28
CA MET A 486 40.12 35.60 18.18
C MET A 486 39.37 34.99 19.39
N ALA A 487 38.43 35.68 19.98
CA ALA A 487 37.63 35.16 21.08
C ALA A 487 36.82 33.89 20.66
N ARG A 488 36.31 33.84 19.42
CA ARG A 488 35.67 32.65 18.85
C ARG A 488 36.69 31.52 18.71
N ARG A 489 37.84 31.76 18.14
CA ARG A 489 38.90 30.75 17.99
C ARG A 489 39.30 30.14 19.34
N ILE A 490 39.46 31.00 20.37
CA ILE A 490 39.78 30.55 21.73
C ILE A 490 38.66 29.74 22.36
N TYR A 491 37.40 30.12 22.12
CA TYR A 491 36.24 29.32 22.58
C TYR A 491 36.23 27.92 21.95
N GLU A 492 36.40 27.82 20.64
CA GLU A 492 36.47 26.56 19.91
C GLU A 492 37.67 25.73 20.34
N PHE A 493 38.81 26.34 20.54
CA PHE A 493 40.01 25.67 21.05
C PHE A 493 39.81 25.14 22.48
N ASN A 494 39.17 25.89 23.37
CA ASN A 494 38.85 25.40 24.70
C ASN A 494 37.93 24.18 24.67
N ARG A 495 37.00 24.11 23.71
CA ARG A 495 36.21 22.89 23.48
C ARG A 495 37.08 21.72 23.01
N TYR A 496 38.00 21.97 22.10
CA TYR A 496 38.95 20.98 21.63
C TYR A 496 39.81 20.43 22.79
N LEU A 497 40.39 21.30 23.62
CA LEU A 497 41.16 20.91 24.80
C LEU A 497 40.35 19.98 25.71
N LYS A 498 39.08 20.30 25.98
CA LYS A 498 38.19 19.49 26.82
C LYS A 498 37.82 18.16 26.20
N ALA A 499 37.71 18.06 24.88
CA ALA A 499 37.25 16.86 24.18
C ALA A 499 38.42 15.90 23.87
N VAL A 500 39.59 16.43 23.50
CA VAL A 500 40.73 15.64 22.97
C VAL A 500 41.89 15.58 23.94
N CYS A 501 42.24 16.71 24.55
CA CYS A 501 43.47 16.83 25.36
C CYS A 501 43.28 16.61 26.85
N LYS A 502 42.06 16.29 27.31
CA LYS A 502 41.76 16.08 28.74
C LYS A 502 42.36 14.77 29.25
N ASP A 503 43.44 14.88 30.05
CA ASP A 503 44.17 13.75 30.64
C ASP A 503 43.88 13.59 32.16
N SER A 504 43.71 14.74 32.86
CA SER A 504 43.42 14.74 34.30
C SER A 504 42.45 15.85 34.71
N ALA A 505 42.13 15.93 36.01
CA ALA A 505 41.33 17.03 36.55
C ALA A 505 42.07 18.40 36.61
N THR A 506 43.41 18.39 36.46
CA THR A 506 44.23 19.56 36.70
C THR A 506 44.96 20.07 35.46
N PHE A 507 45.21 19.23 34.47
CA PHE A 507 45.90 19.61 33.23
C PHE A 507 45.37 18.93 31.97
N TYR A 508 45.61 19.59 30.82
CA TYR A 508 45.47 19.03 29.48
C TYR A 508 46.84 18.52 29.00
N LYS A 509 46.86 17.33 28.36
CA LYS A 509 48.01 16.83 27.63
C LYS A 509 47.90 17.27 26.18
N LEU A 510 48.77 18.18 25.78
CA LEU A 510 48.69 18.82 24.46
C LEU A 510 49.21 17.89 23.38
N ASP A 511 48.52 17.85 22.27
CA ASP A 511 48.96 17.29 21.02
C ASP A 511 49.61 18.38 20.14
N GLU A 512 50.16 18.00 19.00
CA GLU A 512 50.83 18.91 18.06
C GLU A 512 49.92 20.07 17.61
N ARG A 513 48.63 19.78 17.36
CA ARG A 513 47.65 20.81 16.99
C ARG A 513 47.43 21.84 18.10
N ALA A 514 47.34 21.37 19.31
CA ALA A 514 47.14 22.25 20.46
C ALA A 514 48.40 23.11 20.74
N ILE A 515 49.61 22.55 20.60
CA ILE A 515 50.87 23.27 20.74
C ILE A 515 50.97 24.35 19.66
N ASN A 516 50.74 24.00 18.41
CA ASN A 516 50.80 24.94 17.30
C ASN A 516 49.84 26.11 17.45
N PHE A 517 48.62 25.83 17.93
CA PHE A 517 47.64 26.89 18.19
C PHE A 517 48.09 27.83 19.31
N LEU A 518 48.65 27.33 20.43
CA LEU A 518 49.14 28.15 21.53
C LEU A 518 50.32 29.03 21.11
N VAL A 519 51.22 28.52 20.29
CA VAL A 519 52.33 29.28 19.70
C VAL A 519 51.78 30.39 18.78
N GLU A 520 50.83 30.05 17.89
CA GLU A 520 50.22 31.01 16.96
C GLU A 520 49.56 32.18 17.68
N ILE A 521 48.88 31.93 18.81
CA ILE A 521 48.20 32.98 19.59
C ILE A 521 49.09 33.64 20.64
N GLY A 522 50.38 33.28 20.71
CA GLY A 522 51.38 33.92 21.60
C GLY A 522 51.23 33.57 23.08
N TYR A 523 50.81 32.35 23.41
CA TYR A 523 50.66 31.82 24.77
C TYR A 523 51.46 30.54 24.98
N ASP A 524 52.54 30.34 24.24
CA ASP A 524 53.44 29.23 24.35
C ASP A 524 54.14 29.10 25.71
N GLU A 525 54.29 30.21 26.43
CA GLU A 525 54.81 30.21 27.80
C GLU A 525 53.94 29.45 28.82
N LEU A 526 52.71 29.16 28.49
CA LEU A 526 51.82 28.37 29.35
C LEU A 526 52.03 26.84 29.20
N ILE A 527 52.82 26.41 28.25
CA ILE A 527 53.15 25.01 28.01
C ILE A 527 54.25 24.61 28.99
N SER A 528 53.94 23.74 29.96
CA SER A 528 54.90 23.21 30.90
C SER A 528 55.67 22.00 30.32
N ASP A 529 56.69 21.53 31.06
CA ASP A 529 57.44 20.32 30.73
C ASP A 529 56.46 19.12 30.44
N CYS A 530 56.83 18.31 29.48
CA CYS A 530 56.00 17.19 29.02
C CYS A 530 54.71 17.59 28.28
N PHE A 531 54.66 18.75 27.66
CA PHE A 531 53.52 19.25 26.86
C PHE A 531 52.20 19.28 27.64
N LYS A 532 52.24 19.78 28.87
CA LYS A 532 51.06 19.93 29.73
C LYS A 532 50.66 21.38 29.84
N LEU A 533 49.33 21.62 29.90
CA LEU A 533 48.73 22.93 30.13
C LEU A 533 47.86 22.85 31.38
N ASP A 534 48.17 23.65 32.42
CA ASP A 534 47.35 23.74 33.63
C ASP A 534 45.97 24.32 33.31
N ILE A 535 44.93 23.61 33.69
CA ILE A 535 43.53 23.99 33.38
C ILE A 535 43.11 25.30 34.04
N LYS A 536 43.53 25.56 35.31
CA LYS A 536 43.19 26.77 36.01
C LYS A 536 43.94 27.97 35.47
N LEU A 537 45.20 27.78 35.13
CA LEU A 537 46.06 28.82 34.54
C LEU A 537 45.55 29.22 33.14
N TRP A 538 45.20 28.24 32.31
CA TRP A 538 44.55 28.45 31.00
C TRP A 538 43.24 29.23 31.15
N ASP A 539 42.36 28.77 32.04
CA ASP A 539 41.07 29.44 32.27
C ASP A 539 41.24 30.88 32.72
N LYS A 540 42.08 31.10 33.72
CA LYS A 540 42.27 32.45 34.33
C LYS A 540 43.00 33.42 33.43
N LYS A 541 44.08 32.98 32.76
CA LYS A 541 44.94 33.90 31.98
C LYS A 541 44.46 34.14 30.54
N VAL A 542 43.77 33.13 29.94
CA VAL A 542 43.41 33.20 28.52
C VAL A 542 41.92 33.10 28.32
N TYR A 543 41.30 32.00 28.73
CA TYR A 543 39.92 31.74 28.36
C TYR A 543 38.94 32.77 28.90
N GLN A 544 38.98 33.07 30.22
CA GLN A 544 38.04 34.00 30.81
C GLN A 544 38.19 35.44 30.29
N PRO A 545 39.39 36.01 30.19
CA PRO A 545 39.58 37.33 29.60
C PRO A 545 39.09 37.47 28.17
N TRP A 546 39.32 36.48 27.34
CA TRP A 546 38.83 36.50 25.97
C TRP A 546 37.31 36.31 25.90
N MET A 547 36.70 35.60 26.82
CA MET A 547 35.23 35.45 26.90
C MET A 547 34.55 36.76 27.37
N ASP A 548 35.25 37.73 27.95
CA ASP A 548 34.71 39.04 28.26
C ASP A 548 34.27 39.82 27.01
N VAL A 549 34.89 39.59 25.87
CA VAL A 549 34.44 40.14 24.58
C VAL A 549 32.99 39.73 24.30
N PHE A 550 32.65 38.48 24.51
CA PHE A 550 31.30 37.98 24.28
C PHE A 550 30.35 38.31 25.45
N ARG A 551 30.82 38.39 26.69
CA ARG A 551 30.00 38.86 27.82
C ARG A 551 29.54 40.30 27.62
N ASN A 552 30.45 41.18 27.17
CA ASN A 552 30.14 42.56 26.87
C ASN A 552 29.17 42.69 25.70
N TRP A 553 29.39 41.91 24.63
CA TRP A 553 28.46 41.87 23.51
C TRP A 553 27.08 41.33 23.93
N ILE A 554 26.98 40.24 24.69
CA ILE A 554 25.71 39.75 25.21
C ILE A 554 25.02 40.82 26.08
N ALA A 555 25.79 41.56 26.87
CA ALA A 555 25.24 42.61 27.75
C ALA A 555 24.72 43.83 26.97
N SER A 556 25.26 44.12 25.78
CA SER A 556 24.85 45.24 24.95
C SER A 556 23.44 45.14 24.38
N ASP A 557 23.01 43.92 24.02
CA ASP A 557 21.65 43.65 23.50
C ASP A 557 21.20 42.22 23.83
N LYS A 558 21.02 41.96 25.11
CA LYS A 558 20.70 40.61 25.60
C LYS A 558 19.36 40.09 25.09
N GLU A 559 18.36 40.94 24.97
CA GLU A 559 17.01 40.56 24.54
C GLU A 559 16.93 40.30 23.04
N GLY A 560 17.53 41.20 22.24
CA GLY A 560 17.54 41.02 20.76
C GLY A 560 18.35 39.82 20.34
N ILE A 561 19.50 39.54 20.96
CA ILE A 561 20.29 38.34 20.66
C ILE A 561 19.54 37.06 21.06
N LEU A 562 18.87 37.07 22.21
CA LEU A 562 18.06 35.94 22.66
C LEU A 562 16.88 35.69 21.74
N GLU A 563 16.21 36.73 21.29
CA GLU A 563 15.13 36.63 20.30
C GLU A 563 15.64 36.09 18.97
N ALA A 564 16.77 36.63 18.47
CA ALA A 564 17.41 36.13 17.24
C ALA A 564 17.77 34.64 17.34
N LEU A 565 18.35 34.20 18.47
CA LEU A 565 18.68 32.80 18.70
C LEU A 565 17.41 31.92 18.72
N ASN A 566 16.38 32.31 19.44
CA ASN A 566 15.12 31.56 19.50
C ASN A 566 14.40 31.54 18.17
N THR A 567 14.48 32.59 17.36
CA THR A 567 13.96 32.62 15.98
C THR A 567 14.69 31.62 15.10
N LYS A 568 16.00 31.47 15.23
CA LYS A 568 16.77 30.48 14.48
C LYS A 568 16.43 29.05 14.91
N ILE A 569 16.28 28.80 16.21
CA ILE A 569 15.84 27.50 16.76
C ILE A 569 14.44 27.16 16.25
N PHE A 570 13.52 28.12 16.28
CA PHE A 570 12.20 27.95 15.70
C PHE A 570 12.26 27.61 14.22
N LYS A 571 13.09 28.33 13.44
CA LYS A 571 13.23 28.10 12.02
C LYS A 571 13.77 26.71 11.69
N GLU A 572 14.72 26.19 12.48
CA GLU A 572 15.20 24.81 12.32
C GLU A 572 14.07 23.80 12.51
N ASP A 573 13.27 23.93 13.56
CA ASP A 573 12.14 23.04 13.79
C ASP A 573 11.04 23.24 12.74
N TRP A 574 10.81 24.49 12.29
CA TRP A 574 9.89 24.77 11.19
C TRP A 574 10.33 24.07 9.88
N ASP A 575 11.58 24.24 9.50
CA ASP A 575 12.13 23.62 8.28
C ASP A 575 12.10 22.08 8.34
N LYS A 576 12.20 21.53 9.54
CA LYS A 576 12.14 20.08 9.79
C LYS A 576 10.72 19.53 9.71
N TYR A 577 9.72 20.21 10.28
CA TYR A 577 8.38 19.65 10.50
C TYR A 577 7.29 20.30 9.67
N ALA A 578 7.44 21.55 9.26
CA ALA A 578 6.42 22.39 8.66
C ALA A 578 6.80 22.92 7.26
N LYS A 579 7.85 22.36 6.64
CA LYS A 579 8.23 22.74 5.28
C LYS A 579 7.15 22.31 4.30
N GLY A 580 6.87 23.13 3.28
CA GLY A 580 5.95 22.85 2.20
C GLY A 580 4.63 23.60 2.27
N THR A 581 3.73 23.21 1.39
CA THR A 581 2.37 23.75 1.25
C THR A 581 1.37 22.98 2.12
N ILE A 582 0.16 23.49 2.28
CA ILE A 582 -0.92 22.76 2.95
C ILE A 582 -1.22 21.46 2.20
N SER A 583 -1.22 21.49 0.86
CA SER A 583 -1.41 20.29 0.04
C SER A 583 -0.30 19.25 0.28
N ALA A 584 0.98 19.69 0.38
CA ALA A 584 2.08 18.79 0.73
C ALA A 584 1.90 18.15 2.13
N TRP A 585 1.37 18.91 3.09
CA TRP A 585 1.07 18.39 4.43
C TRP A 585 -0.04 17.35 4.40
N GLU A 586 -1.11 17.61 3.64
CA GLU A 586 -2.21 16.65 3.45
C GLU A 586 -1.71 15.36 2.83
N MET A 587 -0.93 15.45 1.74
CA MET A 587 -0.34 14.29 1.10
C MET A 587 0.55 13.48 2.06
N GLU A 588 1.31 14.15 2.92
CA GLU A 588 2.19 13.49 3.90
C GLU A 588 1.40 12.65 4.91
N VAL A 589 0.27 13.15 5.42
CA VAL A 589 -0.44 12.54 6.55
C VAL A 589 -1.76 11.87 6.21
N LEU A 590 -2.44 12.27 5.13
CA LEU A 590 -3.72 11.71 4.68
C LEU A 590 -3.57 10.84 3.43
N CYS A 591 -2.48 11.01 2.66
CA CYS A 591 -2.21 10.33 1.39
C CYS A 591 -3.16 10.72 0.25
N PHE A 592 -3.86 11.82 0.39
CA PHE A 592 -4.64 12.45 -0.67
C PHE A 592 -4.61 13.97 -0.51
N TYR A 593 -5.05 14.70 -1.53
CA TYR A 593 -5.20 16.15 -1.49
C TYR A 593 -6.66 16.51 -1.21
N TYR A 594 -6.92 17.12 -0.08
CA TYR A 594 -8.23 17.74 0.19
C TYR A 594 -8.34 19.06 -0.58
N HIS A 595 -7.28 19.87 -0.55
CA HIS A 595 -7.10 21.03 -1.39
C HIS A 595 -6.54 20.64 -2.78
N ASP A 596 -6.17 21.64 -3.56
CA ASP A 596 -5.67 21.43 -4.92
C ASP A 596 -4.38 20.57 -4.94
N HIS A 597 -4.30 19.70 -5.93
CA HIS A 597 -3.10 18.89 -6.17
C HIS A 597 -1.91 19.81 -6.47
N GLU A 598 -0.72 19.52 -5.90
CA GLU A 598 0.47 20.37 -6.12
C GLU A 598 0.87 20.51 -7.58
N LEU A 599 0.54 19.52 -8.43
CA LEU A 599 0.79 19.56 -9.88
C LEU A 599 -0.32 20.25 -10.70
N LYS A 600 -1.35 20.83 -10.06
CA LYS A 600 -2.51 21.42 -10.76
C LYS A 600 -2.12 22.53 -11.72
N ASP A 601 -1.20 23.40 -11.31
CA ASP A 601 -0.81 24.59 -12.07
C ASP A 601 0.38 24.33 -13.02
N VAL A 602 0.81 23.08 -13.14
CA VAL A 602 1.91 22.71 -14.04
C VAL A 602 1.42 22.76 -15.49
N ASN A 603 2.17 23.43 -16.34
CA ASN A 603 1.87 23.50 -17.77
C ASN A 603 2.14 22.12 -18.42
N THR A 604 1.08 21.30 -18.55
CA THR A 604 1.14 19.93 -19.09
C THR A 604 1.64 19.91 -20.53
N ASP A 605 1.27 20.90 -21.37
CA ASP A 605 1.66 20.94 -22.79
C ASP A 605 3.17 21.19 -22.95
N ARG A 606 3.74 22.07 -22.12
CA ARG A 606 5.18 22.36 -22.13
C ARG A 606 6.03 21.11 -21.91
N TYR A 607 5.59 20.20 -21.02
CA TYR A 607 6.32 19.00 -20.67
C TYR A 607 5.84 17.75 -21.41
N GLY A 608 4.77 17.86 -22.21
CA GLY A 608 4.15 16.75 -22.93
C GLY A 608 3.52 15.71 -21.99
N PHE A 609 2.96 16.17 -20.87
CA PHE A 609 2.24 15.28 -19.96
C PHE A 609 0.85 14.97 -20.49
N VAL A 610 0.46 13.71 -20.37
CA VAL A 610 -0.85 13.23 -20.77
C VAL A 610 -1.60 12.64 -19.56
N ASP A 611 -2.90 12.69 -19.63
CA ASP A 611 -3.78 12.05 -18.68
C ASP A 611 -3.78 10.53 -18.93
N PHE A 612 -3.40 9.75 -17.92
CA PHE A 612 -3.36 8.29 -18.01
C PHE A 612 -4.70 7.68 -18.40
N PHE A 613 -5.80 8.22 -17.87
CA PHE A 613 -7.14 7.67 -18.09
C PHE A 613 -7.68 7.94 -19.50
N LYS A 614 -7.06 8.87 -20.26
CA LYS A 614 -7.36 9.12 -21.66
C LYS A 614 -6.52 8.28 -22.63
N LEU A 615 -5.48 7.59 -22.14
CA LEU A 615 -4.70 6.68 -22.96
C LEU A 615 -5.47 5.40 -23.24
N PRO A 616 -5.33 4.80 -24.42
CA PRO A 616 -5.93 3.49 -24.71
C PRO A 616 -5.37 2.41 -23.79
N GLU A 617 -6.22 1.47 -23.39
CA GLU A 617 -5.83 0.37 -22.48
C GLU A 617 -4.80 -0.58 -23.09
N GLU A 618 -4.86 -0.75 -24.41
CA GLU A 618 -3.81 -1.46 -25.16
C GLU A 618 -2.78 -0.46 -25.69
N PRO A 619 -1.48 -0.76 -25.58
CA PRO A 619 -0.44 0.16 -26.00
C PRO A 619 -0.45 0.38 -27.52
N GLU A 620 -0.46 1.65 -27.93
CA GLU A 620 -0.36 2.03 -29.35
C GLU A 620 0.97 1.59 -29.95
N ILE A 621 0.91 0.87 -31.07
CA ILE A 621 2.11 0.43 -31.78
C ILE A 621 2.58 1.58 -32.68
N GLU A 622 3.78 2.10 -32.44
CA GLU A 622 4.42 3.12 -33.26
C GLU A 622 5.09 2.51 -34.50
N LYS A 623 5.81 1.41 -34.32
CA LYS A 623 6.55 0.69 -35.38
C LYS A 623 6.61 -0.81 -35.11
N ILE A 624 6.67 -1.59 -36.18
CA ILE A 624 6.95 -3.02 -36.15
C ILE A 624 8.19 -3.26 -36.99
N PHE A 625 9.15 -4.01 -36.48
CA PHE A 625 10.36 -4.38 -37.22
C PHE A 625 10.79 -5.83 -36.88
N PRO A 626 11.42 -6.52 -37.83
CA PRO A 626 11.91 -7.88 -37.58
C PRO A 626 13.14 -7.84 -36.64
N SER A 627 13.17 -8.72 -35.65
CA SER A 627 14.37 -8.96 -34.83
C SER A 627 15.42 -9.73 -35.64
N ARG A 628 16.64 -9.81 -35.09
CA ARG A 628 17.73 -10.63 -35.70
C ARG A 628 17.37 -12.11 -35.87
N ASN A 629 16.38 -12.60 -35.10
CA ASN A 629 15.90 -13.98 -35.12
C ASN A 629 14.61 -14.14 -35.92
N GLY A 630 14.18 -13.15 -36.72
CA GLY A 630 12.99 -13.18 -37.54
C GLY A 630 11.65 -13.02 -36.82
N THR A 631 11.66 -12.78 -35.49
CA THR A 631 10.44 -12.49 -34.75
C THR A 631 10.09 -11.01 -34.89
N GLU A 632 8.80 -10.68 -34.99
CA GLU A 632 8.33 -9.30 -35.00
C GLU A 632 8.53 -8.64 -33.62
N VAL A 633 9.20 -7.48 -33.60
CA VAL A 633 9.34 -6.63 -32.43
C VAL A 633 8.46 -5.40 -32.59
N LYS A 634 7.56 -5.19 -31.63
CA LYS A 634 6.67 -4.05 -31.58
C LYS A 634 7.33 -2.92 -30.76
N MET A 635 7.40 -1.76 -31.34
CA MET A 635 7.77 -0.52 -30.67
C MET A 635 6.49 0.26 -30.35
N PHE A 636 6.27 0.54 -29.06
CA PHE A 636 5.08 1.27 -28.60
C PHE A 636 5.33 2.77 -28.54
N LYS A 637 4.30 3.55 -28.80
CA LYS A 637 4.31 4.99 -28.61
C LYS A 637 4.45 5.32 -27.13
N LEU A 638 5.43 6.16 -26.81
CA LEU A 638 5.70 6.53 -25.42
C LEU A 638 5.03 7.85 -25.05
N HIS A 639 4.46 7.85 -23.86
CA HIS A 639 3.82 9.01 -23.24
C HIS A 639 4.50 9.37 -21.94
N LYS A 640 4.27 10.58 -21.44
CA LYS A 640 4.76 11.00 -20.11
C LYS A 640 3.58 11.29 -19.21
N ILE A 641 3.61 10.74 -18.00
CA ILE A 641 2.68 11.06 -16.92
C ILE A 641 3.45 11.61 -15.73
N CYS A 642 2.80 12.39 -14.88
CA CYS A 642 3.40 12.86 -13.63
C CYS A 642 2.43 12.66 -12.47
N GLY A 643 2.98 12.48 -11.27
CA GLY A 643 2.17 12.29 -10.07
C GLY A 643 3.02 12.25 -8.80
N THR A 644 2.33 12.26 -7.67
CA THR A 644 2.92 12.16 -6.34
C THR A 644 2.85 10.72 -5.84
N CYS A 645 3.97 10.15 -5.41
CA CYS A 645 4.04 8.80 -4.85
C CYS A 645 3.25 8.72 -3.55
N ILE A 646 2.34 7.75 -3.44
CA ILE A 646 1.53 7.48 -2.25
C ILE A 646 1.89 6.14 -1.59
N ALA A 647 2.23 5.14 -2.39
CA ALA A 647 2.60 3.82 -1.93
C ALA A 647 3.62 3.15 -2.86
N LYS A 648 4.26 2.10 -2.37
CA LYS A 648 5.13 1.23 -3.18
C LYS A 648 5.00 -0.22 -2.73
N ASN A 649 5.12 -1.15 -3.68
CA ASN A 649 5.14 -2.58 -3.41
C ASN A 649 6.44 -3.19 -3.96
N LYS A 650 7.34 -3.58 -3.06
CA LYS A 650 8.66 -4.15 -3.43
C LYS A 650 8.54 -5.51 -4.11
N THR A 651 7.60 -6.34 -3.67
CA THR A 651 7.39 -7.68 -4.22
C THR A 651 6.91 -7.63 -5.67
N ARG A 652 5.98 -6.72 -5.97
CA ARG A 652 5.43 -6.49 -7.31
C ARG A 652 6.26 -5.54 -8.16
N SER A 653 7.24 -4.84 -7.55
CA SER A 653 8.04 -3.77 -8.18
C SER A 653 7.16 -2.65 -8.74
N THR A 654 6.17 -2.22 -7.96
CA THR A 654 5.24 -1.16 -8.35
C THR A 654 5.35 0.06 -7.45
N ALA A 655 5.14 1.23 -8.04
CA ALA A 655 4.94 2.49 -7.32
C ALA A 655 3.55 3.03 -7.66
N THR A 656 2.76 3.34 -6.65
CA THR A 656 1.45 3.95 -6.81
C THR A 656 1.60 5.45 -6.75
N ILE A 657 1.15 6.15 -7.79
CA ILE A 657 1.20 7.61 -7.87
C ILE A 657 -0.20 8.20 -7.96
N LEU A 658 -0.42 9.32 -7.28
CA LEU A 658 -1.61 10.15 -7.43
C LEU A 658 -1.30 11.22 -8.47
N THR A 659 -2.02 11.18 -9.58
CA THR A 659 -2.00 12.22 -10.63
C THR A 659 -3.10 13.24 -10.34
N THR A 660 -3.21 14.28 -11.14
CA THR A 660 -4.30 15.27 -11.03
C THR A 660 -5.68 14.69 -11.36
N THR A 661 -5.75 13.54 -12.00
CA THR A 661 -6.99 12.91 -12.48
C THR A 661 -7.33 11.59 -11.77
N GLY A 662 -6.39 10.99 -11.03
CA GLY A 662 -6.63 9.75 -10.28
C GLY A 662 -5.36 8.99 -9.91
N VAL A 663 -5.54 7.81 -9.35
CA VAL A 663 -4.45 6.94 -8.87
C VAL A 663 -4.00 6.01 -9.99
N VAL A 664 -2.69 5.94 -10.22
CA VAL A 664 -2.06 5.12 -11.27
C VAL A 664 -1.02 4.20 -10.65
N GLU A 665 -1.05 2.93 -10.98
CA GLU A 665 -0.01 1.97 -10.63
C GLU A 665 1.06 1.93 -11.73
N VAL A 666 2.30 2.29 -11.36
CA VAL A 666 3.46 2.26 -12.25
C VAL A 666 4.25 1.00 -11.98
N LYS A 667 4.30 0.08 -12.95
CA LYS A 667 4.94 -1.22 -12.81
C LYS A 667 6.32 -1.23 -13.47
N PHE A 668 7.35 -1.32 -12.66
CA PHE A 668 8.74 -1.35 -13.09
C PHE A 668 9.26 -2.77 -13.30
N ARG A 669 10.36 -2.91 -14.02
CA ARG A 669 11.23 -4.09 -13.92
C ARG A 669 11.94 -4.05 -12.57
N LYS A 670 12.21 -5.20 -11.98
CA LYS A 670 12.77 -5.34 -10.63
C LYS A 670 14.08 -4.56 -10.44
N GLU A 671 14.96 -4.59 -11.44
CA GLU A 671 16.27 -3.92 -11.39
C GLU A 671 16.10 -2.39 -11.28
N TYR A 672 15.25 -1.81 -12.12
CA TYR A 672 14.98 -0.36 -12.11
C TYR A 672 14.22 0.05 -10.85
N PHE A 673 13.25 -0.74 -10.42
CA PHE A 673 12.56 -0.46 -9.16
C PHE A 673 13.55 -0.38 -7.99
N THR A 674 14.44 -1.36 -7.87
CA THR A 674 15.45 -1.41 -6.80
C THR A 674 16.41 -0.22 -6.87
N LEU A 675 16.81 0.20 -8.07
CA LEU A 675 17.68 1.37 -8.27
C LEU A 675 17.03 2.65 -7.72
N PHE A 676 15.75 2.90 -8.05
CA PHE A 676 15.04 4.11 -7.62
C PHE A 676 14.53 4.05 -6.17
N ASP A 677 14.28 2.86 -5.64
CA ASP A 677 13.89 2.67 -4.24
C ASP A 677 15.08 2.74 -3.26
N LYS A 678 16.31 2.59 -3.75
CA LYS A 678 17.51 2.62 -2.90
C LYS A 678 17.73 4.00 -2.28
N GLN A 679 17.97 4.05 -0.96
CA GLN A 679 18.46 5.24 -0.26
C GLN A 679 19.97 5.35 -0.45
N ILE A 680 20.45 6.53 -0.81
CA ILE A 680 21.88 6.83 -0.98
C ILE A 680 22.35 7.59 0.24
N SER A 681 23.44 7.11 0.85
CA SER A 681 24.03 7.73 2.04
C SER A 681 25.54 7.86 1.85
N GLU A 682 26.10 8.95 2.35
CA GLU A 682 27.56 9.22 2.38
C GLU A 682 28.03 9.30 3.83
N ARG A 683 29.31 8.95 4.06
CA ARG A 683 29.94 9.20 5.35
C ARG A 683 30.50 10.62 5.34
N GLY A 684 30.08 11.43 6.31
CA GLY A 684 30.65 12.76 6.52
C GLY A 684 32.06 12.69 7.12
N ASP A 685 32.73 13.85 7.18
CA ASP A 685 34.03 13.99 7.83
C ASP A 685 33.98 13.66 9.34
N ASP A 686 32.81 13.67 9.92
CA ASP A 686 32.51 13.26 11.31
C ASP A 686 32.46 11.73 11.48
N GLY A 687 32.58 10.95 10.39
CA GLY A 687 32.45 9.49 10.37
C GLY A 687 30.99 8.99 10.45
N ILE A 688 30.02 9.90 10.56
CA ILE A 688 28.58 9.57 10.64
C ILE A 688 28.03 9.41 9.23
N LYS A 689 27.09 8.45 9.09
CA LYS A 689 26.41 8.20 7.83
C LYS A 689 25.25 9.17 7.65
N HIS A 690 25.37 10.09 6.70
CA HIS A 690 24.32 11.03 6.32
C HIS A 690 23.57 10.56 5.08
N VAL A 691 22.24 10.77 5.07
CA VAL A 691 21.40 10.46 3.90
C VAL A 691 21.58 11.57 2.88
N LYS A 692 22.22 11.26 1.75
CA LYS A 692 22.38 12.17 0.61
C LYS A 692 21.11 12.27 -0.21
N GLU A 693 20.50 11.12 -0.48
CA GLU A 693 19.28 11.04 -1.27
C GLU A 693 18.36 9.92 -0.77
N LYS A 694 17.08 10.25 -0.59
CA LYS A 694 16.03 9.29 -0.20
C LYS A 694 15.52 8.55 -1.44
N SER A 695 14.82 7.42 -1.22
CA SER A 695 14.08 6.72 -2.27
C SER A 695 13.18 7.68 -3.04
N TRP A 696 13.12 7.51 -4.37
CA TRP A 696 12.21 8.29 -5.22
C TRP A 696 10.75 7.86 -5.09
N PHE A 697 10.52 6.68 -4.53
CA PHE A 697 9.17 6.15 -4.26
C PHE A 697 8.72 6.36 -2.80
N ASN A 698 9.33 7.31 -2.10
CA ASN A 698 8.80 7.70 -0.80
C ASN A 698 7.53 8.52 -0.99
N ARG A 699 6.60 8.37 -0.04
CA ARG A 699 5.37 9.16 0.00
C ARG A 699 5.66 10.65 -0.11
N GLY A 700 4.89 11.37 -0.92
CA GLY A 700 5.08 12.78 -1.19
C GLY A 700 6.17 13.09 -2.23
N SER A 701 6.94 12.09 -2.70
CA SER A 701 7.88 12.32 -3.80
C SER A 701 7.13 12.46 -5.12
N MET A 702 7.39 13.51 -5.85
CA MET A 702 6.78 13.75 -7.17
C MET A 702 7.71 13.25 -8.27
N ILE A 703 7.15 12.50 -9.20
CA ILE A 703 7.89 11.90 -10.33
C ILE A 703 7.21 12.12 -11.67
N VAL A 704 8.03 12.17 -12.71
CA VAL A 704 7.60 12.08 -14.11
C VAL A 704 8.05 10.73 -14.66
N VAL A 705 7.14 9.99 -15.24
CA VAL A 705 7.41 8.67 -15.81
C VAL A 705 7.13 8.68 -17.30
N GLN A 706 8.07 8.17 -18.11
CA GLN A 706 7.89 7.95 -19.53
C GLN A 706 7.64 6.47 -19.80
N GLY A 707 6.60 6.15 -20.55
CA GLY A 707 6.22 4.78 -20.83
C GLY A 707 4.91 4.70 -21.63
N PHE A 708 4.19 3.60 -21.48
CA PHE A 708 2.91 3.37 -22.12
C PHE A 708 1.91 2.73 -21.16
N ARG A 709 0.62 2.89 -21.43
CA ARG A 709 -0.45 2.22 -20.68
C ARG A 709 -0.59 0.77 -21.16
N SER A 710 -0.79 -0.15 -20.23
CA SER A 710 -1.14 -1.55 -20.50
C SER A 710 -2.16 -1.99 -19.44
N GLY A 711 -3.43 -2.01 -19.82
CA GLY A 711 -4.55 -2.17 -18.90
C GLY A 711 -4.57 -1.06 -17.85
N ASP A 712 -4.59 -1.43 -16.57
CA ASP A 712 -4.60 -0.49 -15.45
C ASP A 712 -3.19 -0.02 -15.01
N ASN A 713 -2.14 -0.51 -15.65
CA ASN A 713 -0.77 -0.18 -15.28
C ASN A 713 -0.12 0.76 -16.28
N PHE A 714 0.75 1.63 -15.79
CA PHE A 714 1.69 2.37 -16.63
C PHE A 714 3.05 1.67 -16.59
N ILE A 715 3.57 1.30 -17.75
CA ILE A 715 4.82 0.54 -17.89
C ILE A 715 5.94 1.49 -18.33
N PRO A 716 6.90 1.79 -17.46
CA PRO A 716 8.06 2.62 -17.81
C PRO A 716 8.87 2.00 -18.92
N LYS A 717 9.21 2.77 -19.96
CA LYS A 717 9.95 2.31 -21.11
C LYS A 717 10.84 3.40 -21.68
N LYS A 718 12.04 2.99 -22.13
CA LYS A 718 12.96 3.80 -22.90
C LYS A 718 13.43 2.99 -24.10
N TYR A 719 13.57 3.61 -25.25
CA TYR A 719 14.21 3.00 -26.41
C TYR A 719 15.61 3.59 -26.58
N ALA A 720 16.57 2.78 -27.04
CA ALA A 720 17.98 3.19 -27.22
C ALA A 720 18.15 4.41 -28.13
N SER A 721 17.21 4.64 -29.06
CA SER A 721 17.19 5.80 -29.96
C SER A 721 16.68 7.10 -29.31
N SER A 722 16.15 7.03 -28.08
CA SER A 722 15.60 8.18 -27.40
C SER A 722 16.60 8.79 -26.42
N ASN A 723 16.77 10.10 -26.48
CA ASN A 723 17.55 10.86 -25.50
C ASN A 723 16.79 11.11 -24.20
N SER A 724 15.49 10.73 -24.13
CA SER A 724 14.64 10.91 -22.94
C SER A 724 14.83 9.76 -21.96
N HIS A 725 14.89 10.08 -20.68
CA HIS A 725 14.90 9.10 -19.60
C HIS A 725 13.50 8.58 -19.31
N GLN A 726 13.41 7.40 -18.70
CA GLN A 726 12.12 6.82 -18.32
C GLN A 726 11.56 7.42 -17.03
N LEU A 727 12.39 7.97 -16.15
CA LEU A 727 12.00 8.52 -14.87
C LEU A 727 12.75 9.82 -14.54
N TYR A 728 12.02 10.82 -14.03
CA TYR A 728 12.58 12.05 -13.47
C TYR A 728 11.94 12.30 -12.11
N LYS A 729 12.71 12.84 -11.18
CA LYS A 729 12.18 13.35 -9.91
C LYS A 729 11.89 14.84 -10.05
N ILE A 730 10.74 15.28 -9.58
CA ILE A 730 10.42 16.70 -9.46
C ILE A 730 10.96 17.16 -8.10
N ASN A 731 12.00 18.00 -8.11
CA ASN A 731 12.59 18.52 -6.90
C ASN A 731 11.88 19.78 -6.40
N GLU A 732 11.32 20.58 -7.32
CA GLU A 732 10.64 21.83 -7.02
C GLU A 732 9.64 22.18 -8.11
N ILE A 733 8.53 22.79 -7.74
CA ILE A 733 7.57 23.45 -8.62
C ILE A 733 7.67 24.94 -8.33
N LYS A 734 8.12 25.71 -9.31
CA LYS A 734 8.19 27.16 -9.19
C LYS A 734 6.81 27.81 -9.21
N PRO A 735 6.62 29.01 -8.68
CA PRO A 735 5.32 29.71 -8.68
C PRO A 735 4.71 29.92 -10.08
N ASN A 736 5.53 29.90 -11.13
CA ASN A 736 5.09 30.01 -12.53
C ASN A 736 4.75 28.65 -13.16
N GLY A 737 4.66 27.55 -12.39
CA GLY A 737 4.40 26.19 -12.86
C GLY A 737 5.59 25.51 -13.55
N GLU A 738 6.78 26.12 -13.52
CA GLU A 738 7.99 25.49 -14.03
C GLU A 738 8.55 24.44 -13.08
N LEU A 739 8.95 23.28 -13.65
CA LEU A 739 9.48 22.16 -12.87
C LEU A 739 11.01 22.16 -12.86
N ILE A 740 11.61 21.97 -11.68
CA ILE A 740 13.01 21.60 -11.55
C ILE A 740 13.08 20.07 -11.46
N LEU A 741 13.59 19.47 -12.54
CA LEU A 741 13.68 18.02 -12.70
C LEU A 741 15.08 17.51 -12.41
N GLN A 742 15.16 16.42 -11.67
CA GLN A 742 16.37 15.60 -11.54
C GLN A 742 16.26 14.42 -12.48
N ASP A 743 17.26 14.28 -13.34
CA ASP A 743 17.39 13.19 -14.28
C ASP A 743 17.85 11.92 -13.54
N SER A 744 17.33 10.76 -13.92
CA SER A 744 17.69 9.48 -13.34
C SER A 744 19.17 9.12 -13.48
N ARG A 745 19.86 9.58 -14.54
CA ARG A 745 21.30 9.40 -14.76
C ARG A 745 22.18 9.97 -13.65
N TYR A 746 21.71 11.03 -13.01
CA TYR A 746 22.51 11.73 -11.98
C TYR A 746 22.13 11.32 -10.56
N ARG A 747 21.40 10.23 -10.41
CA ARG A 747 21.00 9.75 -9.10
C ARG A 747 22.20 9.27 -8.28
N GLY A 748 22.54 10.02 -7.23
CA GLY A 748 23.64 9.68 -6.31
C GLY A 748 25.01 9.58 -6.93
N GLY A 749 25.25 10.18 -8.11
CA GLY A 749 26.53 10.10 -8.82
C GLY A 749 26.78 8.76 -9.51
N ILE A 750 25.76 7.90 -9.64
CA ILE A 750 25.84 6.67 -10.42
C ILE A 750 25.37 6.99 -11.83
N GLU A 751 26.27 6.89 -12.82
CA GLU A 751 25.87 6.84 -14.22
C GLU A 751 25.08 5.56 -14.45
N GLU A 752 23.86 5.68 -15.00
CA GLU A 752 23.19 4.52 -15.57
C GLU A 752 24.03 4.07 -16.78
N ASP A 753 24.70 2.94 -16.67
CA ASP A 753 25.25 2.27 -17.84
C ASP A 753 24.11 2.00 -18.84
N ALA A 754 24.29 2.47 -20.05
CA ALA A 754 23.32 2.58 -21.14
C ALA A 754 22.72 1.23 -21.59
#